data_26e8e2e7f3c1794560e4da22ad61c219
#
_entry.id   26e8e2e7f3c1794560e4da22ad61c219
#
_cell.length_a   1.000
_cell.length_b   1.000
_cell.length_c   1.000
_cell.angle_alpha   90.00
_cell.angle_beta   90.00
_cell.angle_gamma   90.00
#
_symmetry.space_group_name_H-M   'P 1'
#
loop_
_entity.id
_entity.type
_entity.pdbx_description
1 polymer ?
#
loop_
_entity_poly.entity_id
_entity_poly.type
_entity_poly.pdbx_seq_one_letter_code
_entity_poly.pdbx_strand_id
1 'polypeptide(L)'
;MAKNTIRQPVTKGKVKVPVVMQMEALECGAACLCMIMAYYDKWVPLEQVRKDCGVSRDGSKASNILKAARSYGLSARGYRYEPEQLREQGSFPCIIHWNFDHFVVCDGFRNDKVYLNDPAKGDYVVSMEVFDESFTGICLMFEPGESFEPGGKPKSVVSFARKRLRGAESAIAFVVVTTVIASLIGIVSAGFSRVFMDELLTGKEPNWFMPFMIGLSVLTFIQLASAWIQAVYALRLDGKMAVVGNSSYMWKVLSLPMEFYSQRMAGDIQQRKESNATLAGQIVNMLAPLALNACMMVFYLVVMLRYSWLLTLVGIASVLSQVAVSRIISRKRINITRVMMRDSGKLAAATVSGIEMIETIKASGAENGFFEKWSGHQASVSTQNVRFERINQYLGIVPTVIASVLNTVVLILGVWLTMQGRFTTGMVLAFQGFLASFMSPAQQLISSGQQMQEMRTSMERIEDVMEYPEDEVLREDQSPSGDGEEISYDKLSGSLVMKNVTFGYSRLAPPLIENFSLELKQGQRVAFVGTSGCGKSTLSKLISGLYQPWSGEILFDGKPISRIDRSVFTGSVAVVDQDITLFEDTIANNIRMWDNSIEDFEVIMAARDAQIHEDIMQREGGYQYKITEGGKDFSGGQRQRMEIARVLAQDPTMIIMDEATSALDAKTEYDVVKSIKNRGISCVVIAHRLSTIRDCDEIIVMSRGKVVERGTHDELMALNGAYAELVTSE
;
A
#
# COMPACT_ATOMS: atom_id res chain seq x y z
N MET A 1 39.03 8.54 0.99
CA MET A 1 37.64 8.85 1.32
C MET A 1 37.39 10.29 0.94
N ALA A 2 36.68 10.54 -0.18
CA ALA A 2 36.31 11.90 -0.57
C ALA A 2 35.29 12.41 0.48
N LYS A 3 35.56 13.55 1.10
CA LYS A 3 34.61 14.28 1.92
C LYS A 3 33.43 14.63 1.01
N ASN A 4 32.30 13.93 1.15
CA ASN A 4 31.06 14.35 0.52
C ASN A 4 30.74 15.74 1.08
N THR A 5 30.95 16.77 0.28
CA THR A 5 30.51 18.13 0.60
C THR A 5 28.98 18.12 0.56
N ILE A 6 28.36 18.24 1.73
CA ILE A 6 26.89 18.33 1.86
C ILE A 6 26.42 19.52 1.01
N ARG A 7 25.40 19.32 0.18
CA ARG A 7 24.81 20.40 -0.61
C ARG A 7 24.32 21.50 0.32
N GLN A 8 24.48 22.74 -0.12
CA GLN A 8 23.98 23.92 0.61
C GLN A 8 22.68 24.41 -0.07
N PRO A 9 21.78 25.00 0.71
CA PRO A 9 20.61 25.66 0.13
C PRO A 9 21.01 26.85 -0.75
N VAL A 10 20.15 27.16 -1.72
CA VAL A 10 20.41 28.23 -2.70
C VAL A 10 19.41 29.36 -2.47
N THR A 11 19.90 30.59 -2.37
CA THR A 11 19.04 31.78 -2.19
C THR A 11 18.53 32.39 -3.49
N LYS A 12 19.17 32.10 -4.64
CA LYS A 12 18.75 32.60 -5.94
C LYS A 12 18.76 31.47 -6.99
N GLY A 13 17.74 31.44 -7.84
CA GLY A 13 17.61 30.46 -8.91
C GLY A 13 16.75 29.27 -8.53
N LYS A 14 16.98 28.10 -9.15
CA LYS A 14 16.27 26.86 -8.86
C LYS A 14 17.24 25.72 -8.55
N VAL A 15 16.82 24.85 -7.68
CA VAL A 15 17.46 23.55 -7.40
C VAL A 15 16.70 22.42 -8.09
N LYS A 16 17.26 21.24 -8.08
CA LYS A 16 16.57 20.03 -8.53
C LYS A 16 16.43 19.07 -7.35
N VAL A 17 15.22 18.94 -6.84
CA VAL A 17 14.90 18.05 -5.73
C VAL A 17 14.47 16.69 -6.28
N PRO A 18 14.93 15.57 -5.69
CA PRO A 18 14.39 14.24 -6.01
C PRO A 18 12.91 14.14 -5.66
N VAL A 19 12.09 13.62 -6.55
CA VAL A 19 10.65 13.44 -6.32
C VAL A 19 10.43 12.21 -5.43
N VAL A 20 9.79 12.40 -4.27
CA VAL A 20 9.23 11.34 -3.44
C VAL A 20 7.72 11.48 -3.47
N MET A 21 7.03 10.46 -3.99
CA MET A 21 5.58 10.51 -4.09
C MET A 21 4.93 10.13 -2.76
N GLN A 22 3.88 10.85 -2.38
CA GLN A 22 3.02 10.44 -1.28
C GLN A 22 2.25 9.17 -1.68
N MET A 23 2.07 8.28 -0.73
CA MET A 23 1.32 7.04 -0.91
C MET A 23 -0.14 7.21 -0.47
N GLU A 24 -0.34 8.03 0.58
CA GLU A 24 -1.63 8.37 1.16
C GLU A 24 -1.96 9.85 0.96
N ALA A 25 -3.26 10.19 0.99
CA ALA A 25 -3.70 11.57 0.78
C ALA A 25 -3.17 12.55 1.85
N LEU A 26 -2.94 12.07 3.06
CA LEU A 26 -2.67 12.89 4.26
C LEU A 26 -1.19 13.04 4.61
N GLU A 27 -0.27 12.42 3.85
CA GLU A 27 1.17 12.40 4.16
C GLU A 27 2.02 13.37 3.33
N CYS A 28 1.38 14.36 2.69
CA CYS A 28 2.08 15.35 1.86
C CYS A 28 3.25 16.02 2.59
N GLY A 29 3.09 16.39 3.86
CA GLY A 29 4.15 16.99 4.67
C GLY A 29 5.35 16.07 4.92
N ALA A 30 5.10 14.80 5.20
CA ALA A 30 6.15 13.79 5.39
C ALA A 30 6.90 13.52 4.08
N ALA A 31 6.17 13.39 2.97
CA ALA A 31 6.77 13.20 1.65
C ALA A 31 7.62 14.41 1.22
N CYS A 32 7.16 15.64 1.50
CA CYS A 32 7.95 16.85 1.28
C CYS A 32 9.24 16.84 2.12
N LEU A 33 9.18 16.42 3.39
CA LEU A 33 10.36 16.31 4.23
C LEU A 33 11.34 15.25 3.70
N CYS A 34 10.84 14.10 3.21
CA CYS A 34 11.67 13.11 2.53
C CYS A 34 12.39 13.71 1.30
N MET A 35 11.70 14.53 0.51
CA MET A 35 12.30 15.21 -0.65
C MET A 35 13.41 16.18 -0.24
N ILE A 36 13.20 16.96 0.83
CA ILE A 36 14.22 17.86 1.39
C ILE A 36 15.44 17.06 1.87
N MET A 37 15.25 15.99 2.64
CA MET A 37 16.33 15.13 3.11
C MET A 37 17.08 14.47 1.94
N ALA A 38 16.37 13.98 0.94
CA ALA A 38 16.96 13.38 -0.27
C ALA A 38 17.78 14.40 -1.09
N TYR A 39 17.40 15.68 -1.10
CA TYR A 39 18.21 16.74 -1.69
C TYR A 39 19.57 16.89 -1.00
N TYR A 40 19.62 16.71 0.31
CA TYR A 40 20.85 16.72 1.13
C TYR A 40 21.52 15.33 1.20
N ASP A 41 21.19 14.40 0.29
CA ASP A 41 21.72 13.04 0.20
C ASP A 41 21.46 12.15 1.45
N LYS A 42 20.36 12.42 2.20
CA LYS A 42 19.85 11.57 3.27
C LYS A 42 18.54 10.91 2.83
N TRP A 43 18.61 9.60 2.59
CA TRP A 43 17.46 8.81 2.15
C TRP A 43 16.85 8.06 3.33
N VAL A 44 15.66 8.47 3.75
CA VAL A 44 14.88 7.83 4.82
C VAL A 44 13.58 7.31 4.20
N PRO A 45 13.14 6.09 4.54
CA PRO A 45 11.86 5.57 4.09
C PRO A 45 10.71 6.49 4.50
N LEU A 46 9.72 6.67 3.59
CA LEU A 46 8.59 7.57 3.82
C LEU A 46 7.76 7.14 5.03
N GLU A 47 7.60 5.83 5.23
CA GLU A 47 6.89 5.23 6.35
C GLU A 47 7.48 5.65 7.71
N GLN A 48 8.81 5.72 7.81
CA GLN A 48 9.48 6.19 9.02
C GLN A 48 9.25 7.68 9.23
N VAL A 49 9.45 8.49 8.18
CA VAL A 49 9.23 9.95 8.26
C VAL A 49 7.78 10.29 8.58
N ARG A 50 6.82 9.50 8.08
CA ARG A 50 5.40 9.63 8.40
C ARG A 50 5.15 9.43 9.90
N LYS A 51 5.73 8.38 10.49
CA LYS A 51 5.65 8.11 11.92
C LYS A 51 6.28 9.27 12.73
N ASP A 52 7.46 9.72 12.32
CA ASP A 52 8.20 10.77 13.01
C ASP A 52 7.56 12.16 12.84
N CYS A 53 6.80 12.40 11.77
CA CYS A 53 5.95 13.58 11.60
C CYS A 53 4.62 13.49 12.36
N GLY A 54 4.29 12.33 12.94
CA GLY A 54 3.01 12.12 13.64
C GLY A 54 1.80 12.34 12.74
N VAL A 55 1.85 11.84 11.50
CA VAL A 55 0.74 11.93 10.55
C VAL A 55 -0.45 11.18 11.11
N SER A 56 -1.58 11.87 11.26
CA SER A 56 -2.86 11.33 11.72
C SER A 56 -3.89 11.36 10.58
N ARG A 57 -5.13 10.99 10.88
CA ARG A 57 -6.26 11.13 9.94
C ARG A 57 -6.54 12.59 9.51
N ASP A 58 -6.03 13.57 10.28
CA ASP A 58 -6.14 15.00 9.98
C ASP A 58 -4.93 15.55 9.20
N GLY A 59 -4.01 14.68 8.79
CA GLY A 59 -2.81 15.06 8.05
C GLY A 59 -1.62 15.46 8.94
N SER A 60 -0.66 16.19 8.36
CA SER A 60 0.56 16.64 9.03
C SER A 60 0.46 18.12 9.40
N LYS A 61 0.76 18.47 10.65
CA LYS A 61 0.91 19.86 11.07
C LYS A 61 2.31 20.39 10.72
N ALA A 62 2.41 21.63 10.26
CA ALA A 62 3.70 22.29 9.95
C ALA A 62 4.70 22.22 11.12
N SER A 63 4.22 22.39 12.37
CA SER A 63 5.03 22.26 13.57
C SER A 63 5.65 20.87 13.75
N ASN A 64 4.92 19.83 13.36
CA ASN A 64 5.38 18.44 13.47
C ASN A 64 6.43 18.13 12.40
N ILE A 65 6.27 18.65 11.18
CA ILE A 65 7.28 18.56 10.11
C ILE A 65 8.59 19.17 10.58
N LEU A 66 8.55 20.37 11.22
CA LEU A 66 9.74 21.03 11.75
C LEU A 66 10.38 20.23 12.89
N LYS A 67 9.60 19.64 13.80
CA LYS A 67 10.11 18.78 14.88
C LYS A 67 10.81 17.54 14.32
N ALA A 68 10.17 16.86 13.38
CA ALA A 68 10.74 15.69 12.71
C ALA A 68 12.02 16.05 11.92
N ALA A 69 12.05 17.18 11.21
CA ALA A 69 13.25 17.63 10.53
C ALA A 69 14.44 17.85 11.48
N ARG A 70 14.18 18.42 12.65
CA ARG A 70 15.21 18.63 13.68
C ARG A 70 15.73 17.31 14.27
N SER A 71 14.88 16.30 14.47
CA SER A 71 15.32 14.99 14.93
C SER A 71 16.24 14.28 13.92
N TYR A 72 16.12 14.60 12.63
CA TYR A 72 17.02 14.14 11.57
C TYR A 72 18.32 14.97 11.43
N GLY A 73 18.52 15.97 12.29
CA GLY A 73 19.71 16.82 12.31
C GLY A 73 19.63 18.04 11.41
N LEU A 74 18.47 18.36 10.83
CA LEU A 74 18.27 19.59 10.06
C LEU A 74 17.98 20.78 10.99
N SER A 75 18.54 21.94 10.69
CA SER A 75 18.06 23.21 11.22
C SER A 75 16.80 23.59 10.44
N ALA A 76 15.64 23.62 11.11
CA ALA A 76 14.36 23.84 10.48
C ALA A 76 13.59 24.97 11.15
N ARG A 77 13.14 25.95 10.33
CA ARG A 77 12.41 27.13 10.81
C ARG A 77 11.21 27.42 9.92
N GLY A 78 10.11 27.87 10.52
CA GLY A 78 8.92 28.32 9.80
C GLY A 78 8.90 29.83 9.69
N TYR A 79 8.48 30.32 8.52
CA TYR A 79 8.36 31.75 8.20
C TYR A 79 7.01 32.04 7.57
N ARG A 80 6.60 33.28 7.67
CA ARG A 80 5.46 33.80 6.90
C ARG A 80 5.97 34.86 5.95
N TYR A 81 5.81 34.62 4.66
CA TYR A 81 6.29 35.50 3.59
C TYR A 81 5.19 35.74 2.57
N GLU A 82 5.19 36.90 1.99
CA GLU A 82 4.51 37.16 0.72
C GLU A 82 5.33 36.58 -0.46
N PRO A 83 4.72 36.29 -1.63
CA PRO A 83 5.40 35.67 -2.77
C PRO A 83 6.73 36.36 -3.17
N GLU A 84 6.74 37.68 -3.22
CA GLU A 84 7.93 38.48 -3.53
C GLU A 84 9.01 38.36 -2.46
N GLN A 85 8.62 38.37 -1.18
CA GLN A 85 9.55 38.19 -0.07
C GLN A 85 10.17 36.78 -0.08
N LEU A 86 9.39 35.75 -0.41
CA LEU A 86 9.91 34.39 -0.55
C LEU A 86 10.91 34.31 -1.70
N ARG A 87 10.67 35.03 -2.82
CA ARG A 87 11.58 35.10 -3.96
C ARG A 87 12.93 35.74 -3.60
N GLU A 88 12.91 36.79 -2.78
CA GLU A 88 14.11 37.54 -2.42
C GLU A 88 14.88 37.00 -1.24
N GLN A 89 14.18 36.52 -0.21
CA GLN A 89 14.74 36.11 1.08
C GLN A 89 14.69 34.59 1.31
N GLY A 90 14.04 33.83 0.41
CA GLY A 90 13.87 32.41 0.52
C GLY A 90 15.17 31.62 0.35
N SER A 91 15.26 30.51 1.05
CA SER A 91 16.31 29.50 0.94
C SER A 91 15.73 28.24 0.33
N PHE A 92 16.24 27.79 -0.84
CA PHE A 92 15.67 26.69 -1.62
C PHE A 92 16.56 25.45 -1.56
N PRO A 93 15.94 24.25 -1.46
CA PRO A 93 14.51 23.97 -1.45
C PRO A 93 13.84 24.27 -0.11
N CYS A 94 12.56 24.67 -0.14
CA CYS A 94 11.75 24.86 1.05
C CYS A 94 10.38 24.20 0.88
N ILE A 95 9.71 23.87 1.99
CA ILE A 95 8.34 23.36 1.97
C ILE A 95 7.40 24.55 2.11
N ILE A 96 6.38 24.62 1.26
CA ILE A 96 5.34 25.66 1.32
C ILE A 96 3.96 25.04 1.53
N HIS A 97 3.06 25.77 2.17
CA HIS A 97 1.68 25.40 2.31
C HIS A 97 0.86 25.94 1.12
N TRP A 98 0.08 25.07 0.50
CA TRP A 98 -0.55 25.27 -0.79
C TRP A 98 -2.06 25.03 -0.70
N ASN A 99 -2.87 25.92 -1.26
CA ASN A 99 -4.34 25.82 -1.30
C ASN A 99 -5.00 25.53 0.07
N PHE A 100 -4.39 25.91 1.19
CA PHE A 100 -4.86 25.69 2.58
C PHE A 100 -5.02 24.22 3.02
N ASP A 101 -4.70 23.25 2.18
CA ASP A 101 -4.91 21.83 2.46
C ASP A 101 -3.70 20.93 2.14
N HIS A 102 -2.65 21.47 1.52
CA HIS A 102 -1.56 20.68 0.96
C HIS A 102 -0.18 21.28 1.22
N PHE A 103 0.85 20.41 1.29
CA PHE A 103 2.25 20.82 1.33
C PHE A 103 2.94 20.43 0.04
N VAL A 104 3.75 21.35 -0.51
CA VAL A 104 4.59 21.12 -1.69
C VAL A 104 5.99 21.67 -1.45
N VAL A 105 6.99 21.16 -2.17
CA VAL A 105 8.35 21.68 -2.14
C VAL A 105 8.51 22.75 -3.21
N CYS A 106 9.00 23.91 -2.84
CA CYS A 106 9.41 24.96 -3.76
C CYS A 106 10.89 24.77 -4.11
N ASP A 107 11.18 24.44 -5.36
CA ASP A 107 12.54 24.28 -5.90
C ASP A 107 13.23 25.62 -6.19
N GLY A 108 12.44 26.71 -6.26
CA GLY A 108 12.93 28.07 -6.49
C GLY A 108 12.28 28.79 -7.67
N PHE A 109 12.82 29.96 -7.98
CA PHE A 109 12.29 30.89 -8.99
C PHE A 109 13.27 31.07 -10.15
N ARG A 110 12.75 31.10 -11.38
CA ARG A 110 13.55 31.43 -12.57
C ARG A 110 12.66 32.02 -13.69
N ASN A 111 13.07 33.15 -14.27
CA ASN A 111 12.37 33.81 -15.39
C ASN A 111 10.86 33.95 -15.15
N ASP A 112 10.48 34.52 -14.02
CA ASP A 112 9.11 34.81 -13.61
C ASP A 112 8.21 33.57 -13.50
N LYS A 113 8.83 32.41 -13.33
CA LYS A 113 8.18 31.09 -13.10
C LYS A 113 8.64 30.50 -11.81
N VAL A 114 7.70 29.86 -11.12
CA VAL A 114 7.95 29.13 -9.88
C VAL A 114 8.00 27.64 -10.18
N TYR A 115 9.05 26.99 -9.71
CA TYR A 115 9.25 25.55 -9.86
C TYR A 115 8.85 24.86 -8.57
N LEU A 116 7.88 23.97 -8.68
CA LEU A 116 7.28 23.25 -7.56
C LEU A 116 7.48 21.76 -7.75
N ASN A 117 7.68 21.07 -6.65
CA ASN A 117 7.73 19.62 -6.59
C ASN A 117 6.65 19.13 -5.60
N ASP A 118 5.55 18.64 -6.16
CA ASP A 118 4.37 18.23 -5.42
C ASP A 118 4.41 16.73 -5.18
N PRO A 119 4.32 16.26 -3.93
CA PRO A 119 4.30 14.84 -3.66
C PRO A 119 3.12 14.09 -4.28
N ALA A 120 2.04 14.78 -4.67
CA ALA A 120 0.88 14.20 -5.34
C ALA A 120 0.97 14.23 -6.87
N LYS A 121 1.71 15.21 -7.46
CA LYS A 121 1.73 15.44 -8.91
C LYS A 121 3.13 15.31 -9.54
N GLY A 122 4.19 15.39 -8.73
CA GLY A 122 5.58 15.49 -9.18
C GLY A 122 6.01 16.93 -9.49
N ASP A 123 7.05 17.08 -10.28
CA ASP A 123 7.59 18.39 -10.66
C ASP A 123 6.70 19.11 -11.69
N TYR A 124 6.37 20.35 -11.43
CA TYR A 124 5.63 21.21 -12.35
C TYR A 124 6.02 22.69 -12.18
N VAL A 125 5.58 23.51 -13.10
CA VAL A 125 5.95 24.93 -13.15
C VAL A 125 4.67 25.75 -13.25
N VAL A 126 4.58 26.79 -12.41
CA VAL A 126 3.46 27.74 -12.42
C VAL A 126 3.93 29.16 -12.72
N SER A 127 3.01 30.02 -13.19
CA SER A 127 3.24 31.46 -13.29
C SER A 127 3.22 32.08 -11.89
N MET A 128 3.73 33.30 -11.77
CA MET A 128 3.71 34.02 -10.50
C MET A 128 2.28 34.34 -10.05
N GLU A 129 1.36 34.57 -10.98
CA GLU A 129 -0.07 34.81 -10.70
C GLU A 129 -0.73 33.59 -10.00
N VAL A 130 -0.58 32.41 -10.60
CA VAL A 130 -1.11 31.15 -10.00
C VAL A 130 -0.44 30.83 -8.67
N PHE A 131 0.83 31.21 -8.51
CA PHE A 131 1.55 31.05 -7.26
C PHE A 131 0.97 31.93 -6.16
N ASP A 132 0.69 33.20 -6.46
CA ASP A 132 0.10 34.16 -5.53
C ASP A 132 -1.31 33.74 -5.06
N GLU A 133 -2.14 33.24 -5.97
CA GLU A 133 -3.49 32.75 -5.67
C GLU A 133 -3.49 31.50 -4.74
N SER A 134 -2.46 30.66 -4.81
CA SER A 134 -2.44 29.34 -4.15
C SER A 134 -1.51 29.27 -2.93
N PHE A 135 -0.51 30.12 -2.84
CA PHE A 135 0.44 30.17 -1.73
C PHE A 135 -0.19 30.83 -0.49
N THR A 136 -0.21 30.12 0.63
CA THR A 136 -0.86 30.60 1.86
C THR A 136 0.01 31.51 2.73
N GLY A 137 1.22 31.81 2.27
CA GLY A 137 2.20 32.61 3.02
C GLY A 137 3.08 31.82 3.98
N ILE A 138 2.77 30.54 4.25
CA ILE A 138 3.56 29.70 5.17
C ILE A 138 4.65 28.96 4.40
N CYS A 139 5.90 29.15 4.82
CA CYS A 139 7.03 28.41 4.30
C CYS A 139 7.92 27.85 5.42
N LEU A 140 8.46 26.65 5.18
CA LEU A 140 9.36 25.95 6.09
C LEU A 140 10.72 25.81 5.40
N MET A 141 11.76 26.37 6.01
CA MET A 141 13.13 26.36 5.49
C MET A 141 13.99 25.39 6.24
N PHE A 142 14.92 24.73 5.53
CA PHE A 142 15.74 23.65 6.04
C PHE A 142 17.20 23.85 5.62
N GLU A 143 18.09 23.66 6.56
CA GLU A 143 19.53 23.69 6.35
C GLU A 143 20.17 22.51 7.10
N PRO A 144 21.22 21.89 6.58
CA PRO A 144 21.97 20.88 7.33
C PRO A 144 22.54 21.46 8.61
N GLY A 145 22.19 20.88 9.77
CA GLY A 145 22.76 21.22 11.07
C GLY A 145 24.08 20.49 11.33
N GLU A 146 24.73 20.77 12.46
CA GLU A 146 25.99 20.14 12.84
C GLU A 146 25.88 18.61 13.03
N SER A 147 24.71 18.13 13.45
CA SER A 147 24.41 16.71 13.65
C SER A 147 23.83 16.02 12.42
N PHE A 148 23.77 16.71 11.26
CA PHE A 148 23.20 16.12 10.05
C PHE A 148 24.19 15.19 9.36
N GLU A 149 23.83 13.91 9.26
CA GLU A 149 24.63 12.89 8.57
C GLU A 149 23.90 12.43 7.30
N PRO A 150 24.51 12.63 6.10
CA PRO A 150 24.03 12.01 4.87
C PRO A 150 24.07 10.48 4.97
N GLY A 151 23.09 9.79 4.40
CA GLY A 151 23.05 8.33 4.47
C GLY A 151 21.85 7.73 3.77
N GLY A 152 21.79 6.41 3.73
CA GLY A 152 20.75 5.67 3.02
C GLY A 152 20.97 5.66 1.50
N LYS A 153 20.12 4.93 0.80
CA LYS A 153 20.08 4.86 -0.68
C LYS A 153 18.64 4.68 -1.12
N PRO A 154 18.26 5.20 -2.30
CA PRO A 154 16.94 4.92 -2.86
C PRO A 154 16.78 3.42 -3.08
N LYS A 155 15.59 2.89 -2.77
CA LYS A 155 15.27 1.47 -2.97
C LYS A 155 15.46 1.06 -4.44
N SER A 156 16.06 -0.10 -4.67
CA SER A 156 16.37 -0.61 -6.01
C SER A 156 15.37 -1.66 -6.45
N VAL A 157 14.75 -1.45 -7.62
CA VAL A 157 13.86 -2.44 -8.26
C VAL A 157 14.54 -3.79 -8.44
N VAL A 158 15.84 -3.80 -8.75
CA VAL A 158 16.60 -5.05 -8.96
C VAL A 158 16.76 -5.82 -7.64
N SER A 159 17.01 -5.14 -6.52
CA SER A 159 17.11 -5.82 -5.21
C SER A 159 15.77 -6.39 -4.76
N PHE A 160 14.70 -5.67 -4.99
CA PHE A 160 13.33 -6.12 -4.74
C PHE A 160 12.99 -7.36 -5.56
N ALA A 161 13.23 -7.31 -6.87
CA ALA A 161 13.00 -8.44 -7.76
C ALA A 161 13.81 -9.66 -7.33
N ARG A 162 15.10 -9.49 -6.96
CA ARG A 162 15.96 -10.57 -6.48
C ARG A 162 15.42 -11.26 -5.23
N LYS A 163 14.86 -10.50 -4.27
CA LYS A 163 14.22 -11.10 -3.09
C LYS A 163 13.05 -12.00 -3.47
N ARG A 164 12.21 -11.56 -4.42
CA ARG A 164 11.01 -12.29 -4.86
C ARG A 164 11.27 -13.47 -5.78
N LEU A 165 12.34 -13.40 -6.57
CA LEU A 165 12.71 -14.46 -7.48
C LEU A 165 13.45 -15.62 -6.80
N ARG A 166 13.77 -15.54 -5.51
CA ARG A 166 14.34 -16.64 -4.74
C ARG A 166 13.38 -17.84 -4.73
N GLY A 167 13.92 -19.02 -5.07
CA GLY A 167 13.14 -20.26 -5.21
C GLY A 167 12.45 -20.43 -6.58
N ALA A 168 12.67 -19.53 -7.53
CA ALA A 168 12.22 -19.64 -8.92
C ALA A 168 13.38 -19.64 -9.93
N GLU A 169 14.64 -19.72 -9.46
CA GLU A 169 15.85 -19.60 -10.28
C GLU A 169 15.89 -20.62 -11.44
N SER A 170 15.49 -21.85 -11.17
CA SER A 170 15.47 -22.92 -12.21
C SER A 170 14.44 -22.63 -13.30
N ALA A 171 13.26 -22.11 -12.93
CA ALA A 171 12.23 -21.75 -13.90
C ALA A 171 12.64 -20.56 -14.76
N ILE A 172 13.29 -19.56 -14.15
CA ILE A 172 13.84 -18.39 -14.86
C ILE A 172 14.94 -18.83 -15.82
N ALA A 173 15.88 -19.67 -15.36
CA ALA A 173 16.93 -20.21 -16.20
C ALA A 173 16.36 -20.95 -17.42
N PHE A 174 15.30 -21.72 -17.23
CA PHE A 174 14.61 -22.42 -18.32
C PHE A 174 14.00 -21.44 -19.33
N VAL A 175 13.30 -20.39 -18.86
CA VAL A 175 12.74 -19.34 -19.73
C VAL A 175 13.85 -18.63 -20.51
N VAL A 176 14.97 -18.34 -19.88
CA VAL A 176 16.13 -17.72 -20.54
C VAL A 176 16.69 -18.64 -21.63
N VAL A 177 16.91 -19.93 -21.33
CA VAL A 177 17.43 -20.90 -22.30
C VAL A 177 16.50 -21.04 -23.50
N THR A 178 15.21 -21.19 -23.30
CA THR A 178 14.21 -21.28 -24.38
C THR A 178 14.16 -20.01 -25.23
N THR A 179 14.34 -18.84 -24.61
CA THR A 179 14.42 -17.56 -25.35
C THR A 179 15.71 -17.46 -26.18
N VAL A 180 16.85 -17.96 -25.67
CA VAL A 180 18.11 -18.04 -26.43
C VAL A 180 17.90 -18.93 -27.66
N ILE A 181 17.30 -20.12 -27.50
CA ILE A 181 17.03 -21.05 -28.61
C ILE A 181 16.13 -20.35 -29.64
N ALA A 182 15.05 -19.72 -29.25
CA ALA A 182 14.16 -19.00 -30.16
C ALA A 182 14.90 -17.90 -30.95
N SER A 183 15.79 -17.19 -30.29
CA SER A 183 16.63 -16.15 -30.94
C SER A 183 17.63 -16.70 -31.93
N LEU A 184 18.28 -17.81 -31.61
CA LEU A 184 19.18 -18.51 -32.54
C LEU A 184 18.44 -19.00 -33.78
N ILE A 185 17.23 -19.52 -33.62
CA ILE A 185 16.36 -19.91 -34.74
C ILE A 185 16.06 -18.70 -35.66
N GLY A 186 15.78 -17.52 -35.06
CA GLY A 186 15.57 -16.29 -35.83
C GLY A 186 16.77 -15.92 -36.72
N ILE A 187 18.00 -16.14 -36.26
CA ILE A 187 19.23 -15.91 -37.04
C ILE A 187 19.33 -16.88 -38.21
N VAL A 188 19.09 -18.15 -37.93
CA VAL A 188 19.10 -19.19 -38.97
C VAL A 188 18.05 -18.92 -40.04
N SER A 189 16.85 -18.47 -39.65
CA SER A 189 15.78 -18.09 -40.57
C SER A 189 16.18 -16.96 -41.54
N ALA A 190 16.92 -15.95 -41.07
CA ALA A 190 17.45 -14.89 -41.95
C ALA A 190 18.48 -15.44 -42.96
N GLY A 191 19.30 -16.41 -42.52
CA GLY A 191 20.20 -17.15 -43.41
C GLY A 191 19.47 -17.96 -44.50
N PHE A 192 18.37 -18.63 -44.12
CA PHE A 192 17.52 -19.35 -45.08
C PHE A 192 16.90 -18.39 -46.11
N SER A 193 16.46 -17.19 -45.72
CA SER A 193 15.95 -16.20 -46.67
C SER A 193 16.99 -15.78 -47.70
N ARG A 194 18.26 -15.66 -47.32
CA ARG A 194 19.36 -15.38 -48.23
C ARG A 194 19.57 -16.51 -49.24
N VAL A 195 19.68 -17.76 -48.77
CA VAL A 195 19.90 -18.95 -49.64
C VAL A 195 18.71 -19.11 -50.61
N PHE A 196 17.47 -18.87 -50.15
CA PHE A 196 16.31 -18.89 -51.03
C PHE A 196 16.43 -17.92 -52.21
N MET A 197 16.83 -16.68 -51.93
CA MET A 197 16.93 -15.63 -52.95
C MET A 197 18.14 -15.77 -53.87
N ASP A 198 19.29 -16.12 -53.31
CA ASP A 198 20.55 -16.14 -54.08
C ASP A 198 20.81 -17.44 -54.86
N GLU A 199 20.31 -18.60 -54.39
CA GLU A 199 20.59 -19.90 -54.98
C GLU A 199 19.37 -20.57 -55.60
N LEU A 200 18.21 -20.56 -54.88
CA LEU A 200 17.00 -21.24 -55.37
C LEU A 200 16.23 -20.41 -56.42
N LEU A 201 15.98 -19.13 -56.10
CA LEU A 201 15.17 -18.28 -57.00
C LEU A 201 15.93 -17.92 -58.27
N THR A 202 17.26 -17.86 -58.21
CA THR A 202 18.10 -17.63 -59.39
C THR A 202 18.30 -18.87 -60.24
N GLY A 203 17.79 -20.04 -59.82
CA GLY A 203 17.88 -21.31 -60.54
C GLY A 203 19.28 -21.91 -60.60
N LYS A 204 20.21 -21.46 -59.77
CA LYS A 204 21.58 -22.01 -59.73
C LYS A 204 21.62 -23.45 -59.25
N GLU A 205 20.79 -23.80 -58.26
CA GLU A 205 20.75 -25.11 -57.60
C GLU A 205 19.29 -25.63 -57.45
N PRO A 206 18.63 -26.07 -58.57
CA PRO A 206 17.23 -26.51 -58.53
C PRO A 206 17.00 -27.73 -57.62
N ASN A 207 18.02 -28.59 -57.47
CA ASN A 207 17.92 -29.79 -56.65
C ASN A 207 17.85 -29.54 -55.16
N TRP A 208 18.16 -28.33 -54.73
CA TRP A 208 18.10 -27.93 -53.31
C TRP A 208 16.70 -27.53 -52.87
N PHE A 209 15.73 -27.43 -53.78
CA PHE A 209 14.36 -26.99 -53.46
C PHE A 209 13.71 -27.87 -52.38
N MET A 210 13.68 -29.20 -52.56
CA MET A 210 13.06 -30.11 -51.59
C MET A 210 13.80 -30.14 -50.24
N PRO A 211 15.15 -30.32 -50.18
CA PRO A 211 15.88 -30.22 -48.92
C PRO A 211 15.69 -28.89 -48.19
N PHE A 212 15.62 -27.79 -48.97
CA PHE A 212 15.38 -26.45 -48.39
C PHE A 212 13.98 -26.33 -47.76
N MET A 213 12.93 -26.80 -48.46
CA MET A 213 11.55 -26.76 -47.94
C MET A 213 11.40 -27.63 -46.70
N ILE A 214 12.04 -28.81 -46.65
CA ILE A 214 12.05 -29.67 -45.46
C ILE A 214 12.78 -28.95 -44.30
N GLY A 215 13.94 -28.37 -44.56
CA GLY A 215 14.70 -27.62 -43.56
C GLY A 215 13.94 -26.45 -42.99
N LEU A 216 13.28 -25.66 -43.84
CA LEU A 216 12.41 -24.53 -43.43
C LEU A 216 11.25 -24.99 -42.61
N SER A 217 10.55 -26.08 -43.01
CA SER A 217 9.42 -26.65 -42.27
C SER A 217 9.83 -27.15 -40.88
N VAL A 218 10.99 -27.86 -40.80
CA VAL A 218 11.54 -28.30 -39.51
C VAL A 218 11.90 -27.10 -38.61
N LEU A 219 12.56 -26.09 -39.16
CA LEU A 219 12.91 -24.87 -38.45
C LEU A 219 11.66 -24.17 -37.89
N THR A 220 10.61 -24.02 -38.71
CA THR A 220 9.35 -23.42 -38.31
C THR A 220 8.66 -24.23 -37.21
N PHE A 221 8.66 -25.56 -37.31
CA PHE A 221 8.11 -26.43 -36.28
C PHE A 221 8.86 -26.31 -34.97
N ILE A 222 10.21 -26.30 -34.98
CA ILE A 222 11.01 -26.10 -33.77
C ILE A 222 10.74 -24.72 -33.16
N GLN A 223 10.59 -23.67 -33.99
CA GLN A 223 10.26 -22.32 -33.53
C GLN A 223 8.90 -22.28 -32.83
N LEU A 224 7.88 -22.92 -33.42
CA LEU A 224 6.54 -22.98 -32.88
C LEU A 224 6.50 -23.76 -31.54
N ALA A 225 7.17 -24.94 -31.52
CA ALA A 225 7.28 -25.75 -30.31
C ALA A 225 8.01 -25.01 -29.17
N SER A 226 9.12 -24.33 -29.49
CA SER A 226 9.87 -23.52 -28.50
C SER A 226 9.04 -22.38 -27.96
N ALA A 227 8.31 -21.65 -28.84
CA ALA A 227 7.43 -20.55 -28.41
C ALA A 227 6.27 -21.05 -27.54
N TRP A 228 5.66 -22.19 -27.90
CA TRP A 228 4.60 -22.80 -27.11
C TRP A 228 5.09 -23.23 -25.71
N ILE A 229 6.21 -23.93 -25.64
CA ILE A 229 6.83 -24.35 -24.37
C ILE A 229 7.14 -23.12 -23.51
N GLN A 230 7.77 -22.10 -24.10
CA GLN A 230 8.08 -20.84 -23.39
C GLN A 230 6.82 -20.19 -22.83
N ALA A 231 5.75 -20.07 -23.61
CA ALA A 231 4.48 -19.46 -23.18
C ALA A 231 3.84 -20.22 -22.00
N VAL A 232 3.81 -21.57 -22.07
CA VAL A 232 3.25 -22.41 -21.01
C VAL A 232 4.04 -22.26 -19.69
N TYR A 233 5.38 -22.27 -19.77
CA TYR A 233 6.20 -22.15 -18.57
C TYR A 233 6.18 -20.72 -17.99
N ALA A 234 6.16 -19.69 -18.84
CA ALA A 234 6.00 -18.31 -18.41
C ALA A 234 4.67 -18.12 -17.65
N LEU A 235 3.57 -18.67 -18.19
CA LEU A 235 2.25 -18.61 -17.54
C LEU A 235 2.22 -19.32 -16.18
N ARG A 236 2.84 -20.52 -16.09
CA ARG A 236 2.94 -21.27 -14.82
C ARG A 236 3.77 -20.52 -13.78
N LEU A 237 4.87 -19.90 -14.20
CA LEU A 237 5.74 -19.12 -13.32
C LEU A 237 5.01 -17.89 -12.82
N ASP A 238 4.31 -17.16 -13.70
CA ASP A 238 3.52 -15.98 -13.37
C ASP A 238 2.44 -16.32 -12.35
N GLY A 239 1.63 -17.36 -12.59
CA GLY A 239 0.61 -17.83 -11.66
C GLY A 239 1.17 -18.23 -10.29
N LYS A 240 2.29 -18.99 -10.26
CA LYS A 240 2.94 -19.37 -8.99
C LYS A 240 3.43 -18.14 -8.22
N MET A 241 4.06 -17.20 -8.90
CA MET A 241 4.57 -15.96 -8.28
C MET A 241 3.44 -15.08 -7.76
N ALA A 242 2.32 -14.99 -8.49
CA ALA A 242 1.15 -14.24 -8.06
C ALA A 242 0.52 -14.85 -6.80
N VAL A 243 0.34 -16.18 -6.77
CA VAL A 243 -0.24 -16.87 -5.60
C VAL A 243 0.66 -16.72 -4.38
N VAL A 244 1.95 -17.05 -4.50
CA VAL A 244 2.90 -16.94 -3.38
C VAL A 244 3.04 -15.49 -2.91
N GLY A 245 3.13 -14.55 -3.85
CA GLY A 245 3.25 -13.13 -3.54
C GLY A 245 2.02 -12.58 -2.81
N ASN A 246 0.81 -12.92 -3.27
CA ASN A 246 -0.43 -12.46 -2.64
C ASN A 246 -0.68 -13.12 -1.28
N SER A 247 -0.36 -14.42 -1.15
CA SER A 247 -0.51 -15.12 0.13
C SER A 247 0.45 -14.56 1.18
N SER A 248 1.73 -14.37 0.84
CA SER A 248 2.69 -13.77 1.76
C SER A 248 2.36 -12.30 2.09
N TYR A 249 1.84 -11.54 1.12
CA TYR A 249 1.38 -10.18 1.37
C TYR A 249 0.20 -10.16 2.34
N MET A 250 -0.82 -11.00 2.10
CA MET A 250 -2.01 -11.04 2.97
C MET A 250 -1.67 -11.52 4.37
N TRP A 251 -0.80 -12.54 4.49
CA TRP A 251 -0.30 -12.98 5.79
C TRP A 251 0.42 -11.85 6.52
N LYS A 252 1.30 -11.12 5.81
CA LYS A 252 1.99 -9.96 6.38
C LYS A 252 1.01 -8.88 6.82
N VAL A 253 -0.01 -8.57 5.99
CA VAL A 253 -1.06 -7.62 6.37
C VAL A 253 -1.72 -8.04 7.67
N LEU A 254 -2.14 -9.30 7.84
CA LEU A 254 -2.76 -9.80 9.07
C LEU A 254 -1.83 -9.79 10.29
N SER A 255 -0.51 -9.74 10.07
CA SER A 255 0.51 -9.72 11.14
C SER A 255 0.92 -8.31 11.57
N LEU A 256 0.31 -7.25 11.02
CA LEU A 256 0.68 -5.87 11.34
C LEU A 256 -0.08 -5.34 12.57
N PRO A 257 0.55 -4.42 13.35
CA PRO A 257 -0.08 -3.82 14.52
C PRO A 257 -1.23 -2.88 14.13
N MET A 258 -2.16 -2.66 15.05
CA MET A 258 -3.35 -1.82 14.84
C MET A 258 -3.02 -0.37 14.46
N GLU A 259 -1.85 0.13 14.86
CA GLU A 259 -1.35 1.45 14.45
C GLU A 259 -1.23 1.58 12.93
N PHE A 260 -0.88 0.50 12.24
CA PHE A 260 -0.80 0.47 10.77
C PHE A 260 -2.17 0.74 10.13
N TYR A 261 -3.22 0.11 10.63
CA TYR A 261 -4.58 0.21 10.09
C TYR A 261 -5.25 1.54 10.43
N SER A 262 -4.94 2.11 11.61
CA SER A 262 -5.50 3.41 12.02
C SER A 262 -5.14 4.57 11.09
N GLN A 263 -4.05 4.41 10.31
CA GLN A 263 -3.51 5.44 9.41
C GLN A 263 -3.82 5.19 7.94
N ARG A 264 -4.45 4.05 7.57
CA ARG A 264 -4.66 3.64 6.18
C ARG A 264 -6.11 3.24 5.93
N MET A 265 -6.55 3.43 4.69
CA MET A 265 -7.86 2.99 4.24
C MET A 265 -7.80 1.54 3.74
N ALA A 266 -8.85 0.75 4.02
CA ALA A 266 -8.93 -0.63 3.57
C ALA A 266 -8.81 -0.77 2.03
N GLY A 267 -9.41 0.16 1.29
CA GLY A 267 -9.33 0.20 -0.18
C GLY A 267 -7.90 0.40 -0.70
N ASP A 268 -7.04 1.14 0.02
CA ASP A 268 -5.62 1.29 -0.36
C ASP A 268 -4.85 -0.02 -0.17
N ILE A 269 -5.09 -0.73 0.94
CA ILE A 269 -4.48 -2.04 1.20
C ILE A 269 -4.88 -3.06 0.12
N GLN A 270 -6.15 -3.06 -0.28
CA GLN A 270 -6.66 -3.89 -1.37
C GLN A 270 -5.99 -3.55 -2.72
N GLN A 271 -5.86 -2.26 -3.05
CA GLN A 271 -5.19 -1.83 -4.28
C GLN A 271 -3.72 -2.24 -4.31
N ARG A 272 -3.02 -2.22 -3.15
CA ARG A 272 -1.64 -2.70 -3.03
C ARG A 272 -1.53 -4.20 -3.29
N LYS A 273 -2.51 -5.00 -2.81
CA LYS A 273 -2.61 -6.44 -3.12
C LYS A 273 -2.73 -6.70 -4.61
N GLU A 274 -3.59 -5.97 -5.32
CA GLU A 274 -3.75 -6.08 -6.78
C GLU A 274 -2.47 -5.67 -7.52
N SER A 275 -1.83 -4.57 -7.09
CA SER A 275 -0.54 -4.14 -7.60
C SER A 275 0.55 -5.19 -7.38
N ASN A 276 0.49 -5.95 -6.27
CA ASN A 276 1.44 -7.02 -5.97
C ASN A 276 1.34 -8.21 -6.94
N ALA A 277 0.12 -8.59 -7.33
CA ALA A 277 -0.11 -9.61 -8.35
C ALA A 277 0.43 -9.18 -9.72
N THR A 278 0.14 -7.94 -10.11
CA THR A 278 0.61 -7.37 -11.38
C THR A 278 2.13 -7.26 -11.44
N LEU A 279 2.76 -6.86 -10.33
CA LEU A 279 4.23 -6.78 -10.24
C LEU A 279 4.92 -8.13 -10.40
N ALA A 280 4.34 -9.21 -9.90
CA ALA A 280 4.91 -10.55 -10.05
C ALA A 280 5.09 -10.91 -11.53
N GLY A 281 4.04 -10.73 -12.34
CA GLY A 281 4.08 -10.95 -13.79
C GLY A 281 5.03 -9.99 -14.51
N GLN A 282 5.03 -8.71 -14.14
CA GLN A 282 5.93 -7.72 -14.74
C GLN A 282 7.41 -8.04 -14.48
N ILE A 283 7.78 -8.49 -13.27
CA ILE A 283 9.16 -8.87 -12.93
C ILE A 283 9.64 -10.02 -13.83
N VAL A 284 8.82 -11.07 -13.98
CA VAL A 284 9.18 -12.24 -14.79
C VAL A 284 9.29 -11.86 -16.27
N ASN A 285 8.28 -11.18 -16.81
CA ASN A 285 8.18 -10.88 -18.24
C ASN A 285 9.11 -9.75 -18.70
N MET A 286 9.63 -8.93 -17.78
CA MET A 286 10.50 -7.80 -18.09
C MET A 286 11.97 -8.08 -17.77
N LEU A 287 12.29 -8.52 -16.55
CA LEU A 287 13.69 -8.63 -16.11
C LEU A 287 14.40 -9.84 -16.71
N ALA A 288 13.71 -10.96 -16.89
CA ALA A 288 14.32 -12.14 -17.49
C ALA A 288 14.74 -11.90 -18.95
N PRO A 289 13.92 -11.26 -19.83
CA PRO A 289 14.34 -10.94 -21.20
C PRO A 289 15.34 -9.78 -21.31
N LEU A 290 15.43 -8.88 -20.31
CA LEU A 290 16.23 -7.65 -20.42
C LEU A 290 17.71 -7.92 -20.70
N ALA A 291 18.34 -8.79 -19.92
CA ALA A 291 19.74 -9.15 -20.09
C ALA A 291 19.98 -9.86 -21.43
N LEU A 292 19.03 -10.73 -21.81
CA LEU A 292 19.09 -11.45 -23.07
C LEU A 292 18.96 -10.50 -24.27
N ASN A 293 17.98 -9.58 -24.24
CA ASN A 293 17.78 -8.59 -25.28
C ASN A 293 19.03 -7.71 -25.48
N ALA A 294 19.70 -7.34 -24.38
CA ALA A 294 20.98 -6.61 -24.47
C ALA A 294 22.07 -7.46 -25.17
N CYS A 295 22.22 -8.73 -24.80
CA CYS A 295 23.16 -9.62 -25.44
C CYS A 295 22.85 -9.86 -26.93
N MET A 296 21.57 -10.06 -27.26
CA MET A 296 21.14 -10.27 -28.64
C MET A 296 21.33 -9.04 -29.51
N MET A 297 21.08 -7.84 -28.94
CA MET A 297 21.35 -6.58 -29.64
C MET A 297 22.84 -6.45 -30.01
N VAL A 298 23.75 -6.79 -29.09
CA VAL A 298 25.22 -6.81 -29.38
C VAL A 298 25.55 -7.85 -30.44
N PHE A 299 24.95 -9.04 -30.35
CA PHE A 299 25.16 -10.09 -31.32
C PHE A 299 24.71 -9.69 -32.74
N TYR A 300 23.47 -9.20 -32.89
CA TYR A 300 22.96 -8.71 -34.17
C TYR A 300 23.82 -7.56 -34.73
N LEU A 301 24.30 -6.68 -33.87
CA LEU A 301 25.21 -5.60 -34.26
C LEU A 301 26.50 -6.14 -34.89
N VAL A 302 27.11 -7.17 -34.28
CA VAL A 302 28.34 -7.82 -34.84
C VAL A 302 28.05 -8.47 -36.18
N VAL A 303 26.90 -9.17 -36.30
CA VAL A 303 26.51 -9.78 -37.58
C VAL A 303 26.29 -8.71 -38.64
N MET A 304 25.58 -7.65 -38.37
CA MET A 304 25.32 -6.55 -39.30
C MET A 304 26.60 -5.85 -39.76
N LEU A 305 27.57 -5.64 -38.84
CA LEU A 305 28.89 -5.07 -39.17
C LEU A 305 29.68 -5.94 -40.14
N ARG A 306 29.52 -7.26 -40.11
CA ARG A 306 30.15 -8.20 -41.05
C ARG A 306 29.55 -8.11 -42.47
N TYR A 307 28.28 -7.71 -42.59
CA TYR A 307 27.64 -7.51 -43.89
C TYR A 307 27.99 -6.14 -44.47
N SER A 308 27.79 -5.06 -43.73
CA SER A 308 28.10 -3.70 -44.19
C SER A 308 28.16 -2.73 -43.01
N TRP A 309 29.31 -2.07 -42.83
CA TRP A 309 29.48 -1.06 -41.78
C TRP A 309 28.60 0.18 -42.03
N LEU A 310 28.39 0.56 -43.33
CA LEU A 310 27.56 1.73 -43.71
C LEU A 310 26.09 1.52 -43.36
N LEU A 311 25.53 0.38 -43.74
CA LEU A 311 24.11 0.06 -43.40
C LEU A 311 23.89 -0.11 -41.90
N THR A 312 24.91 -0.67 -41.22
CA THR A 312 24.83 -0.80 -39.74
C THR A 312 24.82 0.54 -39.03
N LEU A 313 25.54 1.56 -39.52
CA LEU A 313 25.53 2.91 -38.99
C LEU A 313 24.13 3.53 -39.10
N VAL A 314 23.41 3.30 -40.20
CA VAL A 314 22.01 3.71 -40.35
C VAL A 314 21.11 3.02 -39.32
N GLY A 315 21.32 1.72 -39.07
CA GLY A 315 20.59 0.97 -38.04
C GLY A 315 20.85 1.51 -36.62
N ILE A 316 22.09 1.83 -36.27
CA ILE A 316 22.42 2.47 -34.96
C ILE A 316 21.79 3.83 -34.84
N ALA A 317 21.85 4.66 -35.88
CA ALA A 317 21.21 5.98 -35.89
C ALA A 317 19.70 5.87 -35.66
N SER A 318 19.04 4.85 -36.23
CA SER A 318 17.65 4.53 -35.99
C SER A 318 17.35 4.29 -34.51
N VAL A 319 18.11 3.39 -33.86
CA VAL A 319 17.92 3.08 -32.43
C VAL A 319 18.15 4.32 -31.56
N LEU A 320 19.24 5.05 -31.81
CA LEU A 320 19.54 6.26 -31.04
C LEU A 320 18.45 7.34 -31.17
N SER A 321 17.90 7.54 -32.37
CA SER A 321 16.79 8.48 -32.58
C SER A 321 15.51 8.02 -31.86
N GLN A 322 15.20 6.72 -31.87
CA GLN A 322 14.06 6.17 -31.14
C GLN A 322 14.22 6.30 -29.62
N VAL A 323 15.41 6.04 -29.07
CA VAL A 323 15.73 6.26 -27.64
C VAL A 323 15.54 7.71 -27.27
N ALA A 324 16.02 8.66 -28.09
CA ALA A 324 15.88 10.10 -27.83
C ALA A 324 14.39 10.52 -27.80
N VAL A 325 13.62 10.11 -28.81
CA VAL A 325 12.18 10.41 -28.91
C VAL A 325 11.43 9.77 -27.74
N SER A 326 11.69 8.49 -27.44
CA SER A 326 11.06 7.77 -26.34
C SER A 326 11.32 8.44 -24.99
N ARG A 327 12.52 8.96 -24.75
CA ARG A 327 12.85 9.72 -23.54
C ARG A 327 12.04 11.00 -23.40
N ILE A 328 11.78 11.71 -24.51
CA ILE A 328 10.95 12.91 -24.54
C ILE A 328 9.49 12.56 -24.21
N ILE A 329 8.99 11.49 -24.84
CA ILE A 329 7.61 10.99 -24.64
C ILE A 329 7.42 10.56 -23.19
N SER A 330 8.33 9.76 -22.66
CA SER A 330 8.26 9.24 -21.28
C SER A 330 8.16 10.36 -20.24
N ARG A 331 8.98 11.40 -20.37
CA ARG A 331 8.93 12.56 -19.47
C ARG A 331 7.57 13.28 -19.47
N LYS A 332 6.93 13.39 -20.64
CA LYS A 332 5.60 14.02 -20.73
C LYS A 332 4.49 13.12 -20.18
N ARG A 333 4.58 11.82 -20.39
CA ARG A 333 3.57 10.84 -19.90
C ARG A 333 3.51 10.76 -18.38
N ILE A 334 4.66 10.75 -17.70
CA ILE A 334 4.74 10.53 -16.25
C ILE A 334 3.81 11.45 -15.47
N ASN A 335 3.83 12.75 -15.79
CA ASN A 335 3.01 13.72 -15.06
C ASN A 335 1.51 13.51 -15.31
N ILE A 336 1.14 13.18 -16.55
CA ILE A 336 -0.28 12.92 -16.90
C ILE A 336 -0.78 11.65 -16.21
N THR A 337 0.00 10.56 -16.24
CA THR A 337 -0.37 9.30 -15.60
C THR A 337 -0.57 9.46 -14.09
N ARG A 338 0.27 10.25 -13.41
CA ARG A 338 0.13 10.54 -11.98
C ARG A 338 -1.17 11.28 -11.65
N VAL A 339 -1.49 12.33 -12.42
CA VAL A 339 -2.75 13.07 -12.25
C VAL A 339 -3.95 12.17 -12.52
N MET A 340 -3.88 11.36 -13.58
CA MET A 340 -4.93 10.39 -13.93
C MET A 340 -5.17 9.38 -12.80
N MET A 341 -4.11 8.80 -12.21
CA MET A 341 -4.24 7.85 -11.10
C MET A 341 -4.91 8.49 -9.88
N ARG A 342 -4.52 9.73 -9.53
CA ARG A 342 -5.14 10.47 -8.44
C ARG A 342 -6.63 10.73 -8.68
N ASP A 343 -6.97 11.22 -9.88
CA ASP A 343 -8.35 11.56 -10.23
C ASP A 343 -9.22 10.28 -10.33
N SER A 344 -8.65 9.17 -10.81
CA SER A 344 -9.31 7.85 -10.78
C SER A 344 -9.56 7.37 -9.35
N GLY A 345 -8.61 7.59 -8.43
CA GLY A 345 -8.80 7.28 -7.01
C GLY A 345 -9.94 8.09 -6.38
N LYS A 346 -10.04 9.40 -6.69
CA LYS A 346 -11.15 10.24 -6.23
C LYS A 346 -12.50 9.79 -6.79
N LEU A 347 -12.54 9.41 -8.07
CA LEU A 347 -13.74 8.88 -8.70
C LEU A 347 -14.18 7.56 -8.07
N ALA A 348 -13.24 6.63 -7.85
CA ALA A 348 -13.52 5.36 -7.20
C ALA A 348 -14.07 5.56 -5.78
N ALA A 349 -13.42 6.41 -4.98
CA ALA A 349 -13.88 6.75 -3.63
C ALA A 349 -15.28 7.38 -3.63
N ALA A 350 -15.56 8.33 -4.54
CA ALA A 350 -16.87 8.94 -4.67
C ALA A 350 -17.93 7.91 -5.08
N THR A 351 -17.58 6.96 -5.96
CA THR A 351 -18.49 5.90 -6.41
C THR A 351 -18.86 4.97 -5.25
N VAL A 352 -17.86 4.47 -4.51
CA VAL A 352 -18.06 3.58 -3.37
C VAL A 352 -18.90 4.28 -2.29
N SER A 353 -18.50 5.48 -1.87
CA SER A 353 -19.25 6.25 -0.87
C SER A 353 -20.69 6.56 -1.29
N GLY A 354 -20.91 6.81 -2.58
CA GLY A 354 -22.27 7.04 -3.09
C GLY A 354 -23.16 5.80 -3.04
N ILE A 355 -22.57 4.61 -3.29
CA ILE A 355 -23.30 3.34 -3.19
C ILE A 355 -23.55 2.98 -1.73
N GLU A 356 -22.57 3.16 -0.85
CA GLU A 356 -22.72 2.92 0.59
C GLU A 356 -23.79 3.83 1.23
N MET A 357 -23.83 5.10 0.79
CA MET A 357 -24.77 6.10 1.30
C MET A 357 -26.05 6.21 0.46
N ILE A 358 -26.39 5.23 -0.37
CA ILE A 358 -27.49 5.33 -1.34
C ILE A 358 -28.84 5.60 -0.66
N GLU A 359 -29.09 5.01 0.50
CA GLU A 359 -30.31 5.23 1.27
C GLU A 359 -30.42 6.70 1.72
N THR A 360 -29.33 7.28 2.21
CA THR A 360 -29.29 8.70 2.62
C THR A 360 -29.51 9.62 1.42
N ILE A 361 -28.85 9.34 0.29
CA ILE A 361 -29.01 10.11 -0.94
C ILE A 361 -30.47 10.06 -1.41
N LYS A 362 -31.09 8.86 -1.41
CA LYS A 362 -32.48 8.65 -1.79
C LYS A 362 -33.46 9.33 -0.83
N ALA A 363 -33.25 9.16 0.48
CA ALA A 363 -34.09 9.76 1.50
C ALA A 363 -34.04 11.31 1.49
N SER A 364 -32.91 11.88 1.11
CA SER A 364 -32.69 13.33 1.05
C SER A 364 -33.06 13.94 -0.32
N GLY A 365 -33.38 13.14 -1.36
CA GLY A 365 -33.59 13.62 -2.72
C GLY A 365 -32.34 14.29 -3.33
N ALA A 366 -31.14 13.86 -2.90
CA ALA A 366 -29.87 14.49 -3.24
C ALA A 366 -29.19 13.89 -4.48
N GLU A 367 -29.89 13.08 -5.30
CA GLU A 367 -29.33 12.39 -6.47
C GLU A 367 -28.68 13.33 -7.46
N ASN A 368 -29.31 14.47 -7.75
CA ASN A 368 -28.79 15.44 -8.72
C ASN A 368 -27.48 16.07 -8.24
N GLY A 369 -27.42 16.47 -6.97
CA GLY A 369 -26.20 17.07 -6.40
C GLY A 369 -25.05 16.07 -6.30
N PHE A 370 -25.33 14.82 -5.92
CA PHE A 370 -24.34 13.76 -5.93
C PHE A 370 -23.86 13.44 -7.33
N PHE A 371 -24.77 13.33 -8.31
CA PHE A 371 -24.43 13.06 -9.71
C PHE A 371 -23.57 14.19 -10.31
N GLU A 372 -23.87 15.45 -10.02
CA GLU A 372 -23.04 16.60 -10.43
C GLU A 372 -21.59 16.47 -9.93
N LYS A 373 -21.42 16.16 -8.65
CA LYS A 373 -20.10 15.95 -8.04
C LYS A 373 -19.38 14.75 -8.67
N TRP A 374 -20.07 13.62 -8.82
CA TRP A 374 -19.52 12.40 -9.40
C TRP A 374 -19.13 12.61 -10.87
N SER A 375 -20.01 13.23 -11.66
CA SER A 375 -19.75 13.53 -13.08
C SER A 375 -18.58 14.50 -13.27
N GLY A 376 -18.37 15.45 -12.34
CA GLY A 376 -17.20 16.29 -12.30
C GLY A 376 -15.88 15.49 -12.16
N HIS A 377 -15.85 14.50 -11.27
CA HIS A 377 -14.69 13.59 -11.15
C HIS A 377 -14.52 12.73 -12.41
N GLN A 378 -15.61 12.20 -12.98
CA GLN A 378 -15.58 11.43 -14.23
C GLN A 378 -15.04 12.27 -15.41
N ALA A 379 -15.48 13.52 -15.53
CA ALA A 379 -15.01 14.43 -16.56
C ALA A 379 -13.51 14.74 -16.42
N SER A 380 -13.02 14.88 -15.17
CA SER A 380 -11.59 15.08 -14.91
C SER A 380 -10.77 13.88 -15.39
N VAL A 381 -11.16 12.65 -15.00
CA VAL A 381 -10.51 11.42 -15.47
C VAL A 381 -10.53 11.30 -16.98
N SER A 382 -11.69 11.53 -17.62
CA SER A 382 -11.83 11.48 -19.07
C SER A 382 -10.94 12.49 -19.77
N THR A 383 -10.82 13.71 -19.24
CA THR A 383 -9.93 14.74 -19.77
C THR A 383 -8.46 14.32 -19.71
N GLN A 384 -8.01 13.71 -18.62
CA GLN A 384 -6.64 13.20 -18.51
C GLN A 384 -6.40 12.01 -19.45
N ASN A 385 -7.38 11.11 -19.61
CA ASN A 385 -7.31 10.02 -20.57
C ASN A 385 -7.16 10.54 -22.00
N VAL A 386 -7.96 11.51 -22.40
CA VAL A 386 -7.87 12.15 -23.73
C VAL A 386 -6.51 12.81 -23.93
N ARG A 387 -5.98 13.52 -22.92
CA ARG A 387 -4.63 14.12 -23.00
C ARG A 387 -3.55 13.06 -23.14
N PHE A 388 -3.65 11.96 -22.39
CA PHE A 388 -2.71 10.85 -22.46
C PHE A 388 -2.76 10.18 -23.84
N GLU A 389 -3.95 9.85 -24.33
CA GLU A 389 -4.13 9.23 -25.64
C GLU A 389 -3.69 10.15 -26.78
N ARG A 390 -3.95 11.45 -26.70
CA ARG A 390 -3.45 12.43 -27.67
C ARG A 390 -1.92 12.40 -27.76
N ILE A 391 -1.22 12.36 -26.62
CA ILE A 391 0.24 12.27 -26.61
C ILE A 391 0.69 10.90 -27.15
N ASN A 392 0.01 9.81 -26.80
CA ASN A 392 0.30 8.50 -27.32
C ASN A 392 0.16 8.42 -28.83
N GLN A 393 -0.92 8.95 -29.38
CA GLN A 393 -1.17 8.92 -30.82
C GLN A 393 -0.19 9.80 -31.59
N TYR A 394 -0.02 11.08 -31.21
CA TYR A 394 0.85 11.98 -31.97
C TYR A 394 2.33 11.69 -31.81
N LEU A 395 2.80 11.41 -30.61
CA LEU A 395 4.21 11.12 -30.37
C LEU A 395 4.55 9.64 -30.50
N GLY A 396 3.61 8.74 -30.30
CA GLY A 396 3.80 7.29 -30.44
C GLY A 396 3.98 6.84 -31.88
N ILE A 397 3.47 7.59 -32.86
CA ILE A 397 3.68 7.33 -34.29
C ILE A 397 5.12 7.67 -34.70
N VAL A 398 5.77 8.63 -34.06
CA VAL A 398 7.12 9.10 -34.47
C VAL A 398 8.17 8.01 -34.53
N PRO A 399 8.32 7.11 -33.52
CA PRO A 399 9.26 5.98 -33.63
C PRO A 399 8.96 5.05 -34.80
N THR A 400 7.70 4.79 -35.10
CA THR A 400 7.28 3.94 -36.23
C THR A 400 7.60 4.58 -37.57
N VAL A 401 7.34 5.89 -37.72
CA VAL A 401 7.71 6.65 -38.93
C VAL A 401 9.24 6.65 -39.13
N ILE A 402 10.01 6.91 -38.07
CA ILE A 402 11.47 6.86 -38.12
C ILE A 402 11.94 5.47 -38.58
N ALA A 403 11.39 4.40 -38.00
CA ALA A 403 11.75 3.02 -38.37
C ALA A 403 11.42 2.76 -39.84
N SER A 404 10.24 3.17 -40.33
CA SER A 404 9.84 2.97 -41.74
C SER A 404 10.73 3.75 -42.70
N VAL A 405 11.03 5.00 -42.43
CA VAL A 405 11.91 5.85 -43.25
C VAL A 405 13.31 5.23 -43.30
N LEU A 406 13.88 4.83 -42.17
CA LEU A 406 15.22 4.26 -42.12
C LEU A 406 15.29 2.87 -42.76
N ASN A 407 14.24 2.07 -42.65
CA ASN A 407 14.16 0.77 -43.38
C ASN A 407 14.12 1.01 -44.90
N THR A 408 13.41 2.04 -45.36
CA THR A 408 13.41 2.45 -46.78
C THR A 408 14.80 2.93 -47.23
N VAL A 409 15.47 3.71 -46.38
CA VAL A 409 16.87 4.15 -46.68
C VAL A 409 17.81 2.96 -46.78
N VAL A 410 17.70 1.97 -45.87
CA VAL A 410 18.49 0.73 -45.92
C VAL A 410 18.21 -0.05 -47.21
N LEU A 411 16.93 -0.11 -47.65
CA LEU A 411 16.58 -0.75 -48.92
C LEU A 411 17.20 -0.05 -50.09
N ILE A 412 17.08 1.27 -50.23
CA ILE A 412 17.65 2.07 -51.27
C ILE A 412 19.18 1.91 -51.33
N LEU A 413 19.85 2.06 -50.20
CA LEU A 413 21.31 1.87 -50.11
C LEU A 413 21.73 0.44 -50.43
N GLY A 414 20.94 -0.58 -50.01
CA GLY A 414 21.14 -1.97 -50.29
C GLY A 414 21.05 -2.25 -51.79
N VAL A 415 20.02 -1.73 -52.46
CA VAL A 415 19.89 -1.82 -53.93
C VAL A 415 21.05 -1.13 -54.63
N TRP A 416 21.42 0.06 -54.18
CA TRP A 416 22.57 0.78 -54.76
C TRP A 416 23.90 0.00 -54.64
N LEU A 417 24.15 -0.63 -53.47
CA LEU A 417 25.32 -1.54 -53.28
C LEU A 417 25.23 -2.78 -54.17
N THR A 418 24.02 -3.26 -54.45
CA THR A 418 23.79 -4.40 -55.37
C THR A 418 24.11 -3.99 -56.81
N MET A 419 23.74 -2.81 -57.24
CA MET A 419 24.11 -2.27 -58.55
C MET A 419 25.61 -2.07 -58.71
N GLN A 420 26.35 -1.85 -57.63
CA GLN A 420 27.81 -1.80 -57.61
C GLN A 420 28.49 -3.22 -57.59
N GLY A 421 27.70 -4.28 -57.56
CA GLY A 421 28.22 -5.67 -57.48
C GLY A 421 28.81 -6.06 -56.13
N ARG A 422 28.60 -5.23 -55.08
CA ARG A 422 29.11 -5.49 -53.72
C ARG A 422 28.12 -6.26 -52.83
N PHE A 423 26.86 -6.30 -53.21
CA PHE A 423 25.80 -7.00 -52.50
C PHE A 423 24.99 -7.88 -53.45
N THR A 424 24.36 -8.94 -52.93
CA THR A 424 23.35 -9.72 -53.66
C THR A 424 21.95 -9.32 -53.18
N THR A 425 20.92 -9.62 -53.95
CA THR A 425 19.51 -9.39 -53.56
C THR A 425 19.18 -10.14 -52.25
N GLY A 426 19.69 -11.37 -52.08
CA GLY A 426 19.55 -12.12 -50.87
C GLY A 426 20.23 -11.48 -49.66
N MET A 427 21.42 -10.85 -49.87
CA MET A 427 22.11 -10.11 -48.79
C MET A 427 21.29 -8.89 -48.33
N VAL A 428 20.60 -8.18 -49.25
CA VAL A 428 19.74 -7.06 -48.87
C VAL A 428 18.59 -7.52 -47.98
N LEU A 429 17.91 -8.61 -48.37
CA LEU A 429 16.79 -9.17 -47.57
C LEU A 429 17.28 -9.72 -46.21
N ALA A 430 18.42 -10.43 -46.21
CA ALA A 430 18.99 -10.91 -44.96
C ALA A 430 19.39 -9.76 -44.04
N PHE A 431 19.96 -8.69 -44.57
CA PHE A 431 20.28 -7.50 -43.76
C PHE A 431 19.03 -6.82 -43.19
N GLN A 432 17.95 -6.72 -43.96
CA GLN A 432 16.66 -6.21 -43.44
C GLN A 432 16.11 -7.10 -42.31
N GLY A 433 16.21 -8.44 -42.45
CA GLY A 433 15.85 -9.37 -41.39
C GLY A 433 16.69 -9.19 -40.11
N PHE A 434 18.00 -8.98 -40.23
CA PHE A 434 18.88 -8.69 -39.10
C PHE A 434 18.60 -7.33 -38.50
N LEU A 435 18.29 -6.31 -39.31
CA LEU A 435 17.90 -5.00 -38.83
C LEU A 435 16.60 -5.05 -38.00
N ALA A 436 15.58 -5.75 -38.49
CA ALA A 436 14.33 -5.99 -37.77
C ALA A 436 14.57 -6.72 -36.43
N SER A 437 15.42 -7.76 -36.47
CA SER A 437 15.82 -8.53 -35.29
C SER A 437 16.68 -7.73 -34.28
N PHE A 438 17.42 -6.72 -34.73
CA PHE A 438 18.16 -5.78 -33.91
C PHE A 438 17.25 -4.71 -33.28
N MET A 439 16.25 -4.24 -34.05
CA MET A 439 15.33 -3.21 -33.60
C MET A 439 14.36 -3.70 -32.52
N SER A 440 13.91 -4.96 -32.58
CA SER A 440 12.95 -5.51 -31.61
C SER A 440 13.50 -5.53 -30.17
N PRO A 441 14.68 -6.08 -29.86
CA PRO A 441 15.29 -5.96 -28.53
C PRO A 441 15.51 -4.51 -28.08
N ALA A 442 15.88 -3.61 -29.00
CA ALA A 442 16.07 -2.21 -28.68
C ALA A 442 14.75 -1.54 -28.22
N GLN A 443 13.65 -1.82 -28.91
CA GLN A 443 12.31 -1.34 -28.51
C GLN A 443 11.88 -1.92 -27.16
N GLN A 444 12.14 -3.20 -26.91
CA GLN A 444 11.84 -3.85 -25.63
C GLN A 444 12.66 -3.25 -24.49
N LEU A 445 13.94 -2.95 -24.68
CA LEU A 445 14.77 -2.26 -23.69
C LEU A 445 14.22 -0.86 -23.34
N ILE A 446 13.71 -0.13 -24.35
CA ILE A 446 13.11 1.20 -24.14
C ILE A 446 11.82 1.06 -23.34
N SER A 447 10.92 0.15 -23.70
CA SER A 447 9.64 -0.08 -23.00
C SER A 447 9.87 -0.61 -21.58
N SER A 448 10.85 -1.50 -21.39
CA SER A 448 11.23 -1.99 -20.04
C SER A 448 11.73 -0.87 -19.13
N GLY A 449 12.46 0.10 -19.68
CA GLY A 449 12.88 1.27 -18.90
C GLY A 449 11.71 2.13 -18.41
N GLN A 450 10.62 2.23 -19.18
CA GLN A 450 9.39 2.92 -18.79
C GLN A 450 8.64 2.12 -17.73
N GLN A 451 8.43 0.82 -17.96
CA GLN A 451 7.77 -0.07 -17.02
C GLN A 451 8.51 -0.14 -15.68
N MET A 452 9.85 -0.15 -15.69
CA MET A 452 10.66 -0.15 -14.47
C MET A 452 10.39 1.08 -13.60
N GLN A 453 10.09 2.22 -14.20
CA GLN A 453 9.75 3.45 -13.47
C GLN A 453 8.35 3.35 -12.84
N GLU A 454 7.38 2.77 -13.54
CA GLU A 454 6.03 2.52 -13.03
C GLU A 454 6.06 1.47 -11.91
N MET A 455 6.81 0.38 -12.12
CA MET A 455 7.04 -0.67 -11.12
C MET A 455 7.63 -0.12 -9.82
N ARG A 456 8.50 0.88 -9.90
CA ARG A 456 9.15 1.45 -8.71
C ARG A 456 8.13 2.01 -7.74
N THR A 457 7.13 2.75 -8.21
CA THR A 457 6.08 3.31 -7.36
C THR A 457 5.24 2.21 -6.69
N SER A 458 4.83 1.19 -7.46
CA SER A 458 4.09 0.06 -6.90
C SER A 458 4.94 -0.77 -5.92
N MET A 459 6.23 -0.94 -6.22
CA MET A 459 7.20 -1.61 -5.35
C MET A 459 7.34 -0.88 -4.00
N GLU A 460 7.52 0.44 -4.01
CA GLU A 460 7.65 1.25 -2.80
C GLU A 460 6.41 1.12 -1.91
N ARG A 461 5.20 1.12 -2.51
CA ARG A 461 3.93 0.92 -1.79
C ARG A 461 3.78 -0.48 -1.18
N ILE A 462 4.28 -1.51 -1.84
CA ILE A 462 4.24 -2.89 -1.32
C ILE A 462 5.31 -3.08 -0.23
N GLU A 463 6.52 -2.55 -0.42
CA GLU A 463 7.57 -2.61 0.58
C GLU A 463 7.21 -1.87 1.86
N ASP A 464 6.43 -0.79 1.80
CA ASP A 464 5.85 -0.12 2.97
C ASP A 464 5.10 -1.10 3.89
N VAL A 465 4.35 -2.03 3.29
CA VAL A 465 3.63 -3.09 4.03
C VAL A 465 4.58 -4.20 4.47
N MET A 466 5.42 -4.69 3.55
CA MET A 466 6.26 -5.88 3.79
C MET A 466 7.41 -5.63 4.78
N GLU A 467 7.92 -4.40 4.86
CA GLU A 467 9.00 -4.02 5.76
C GLU A 467 8.50 -3.38 7.07
N TYR A 468 7.19 -3.10 7.17
CA TYR A 468 6.61 -2.60 8.42
C TYR A 468 6.84 -3.62 9.54
N PRO A 469 7.21 -3.19 10.76
CA PRO A 469 7.39 -4.09 11.89
C PRO A 469 6.10 -4.88 12.16
N GLU A 470 6.24 -6.17 12.39
CA GLU A 470 5.14 -7.02 12.84
C GLU A 470 4.74 -6.66 14.26
N ASP A 471 3.50 -6.98 14.60
CA ASP A 471 3.01 -6.86 15.96
C ASP A 471 3.93 -7.65 16.90
N GLU A 472 4.36 -7.03 18.00
CA GLU A 472 5.27 -7.66 18.95
C GLU A 472 4.66 -8.94 19.57
N VAL A 473 3.35 -8.98 19.69
CA VAL A 473 2.59 -10.14 20.19
C VAL A 473 2.62 -11.32 19.20
N LEU A 474 2.94 -11.07 17.93
CA LEU A 474 3.01 -12.09 16.86
C LEU A 474 4.43 -12.59 16.56
N ARG A 475 5.46 -12.02 17.18
CA ARG A 475 6.83 -12.48 16.96
C ARG A 475 7.07 -13.82 17.64
N GLU A 476 7.18 -14.87 16.85
CA GLU A 476 7.51 -16.24 17.30
C GLU A 476 8.84 -16.33 18.08
N ASP A 477 9.76 -15.38 17.88
CA ASP A 477 11.06 -15.34 18.56
C ASP A 477 11.01 -14.98 20.06
N GLN A 478 9.84 -14.62 20.59
CA GLN A 478 9.62 -14.38 22.02
C GLN A 478 9.01 -15.57 22.75
N SER A 479 9.13 -16.80 22.24
CA SER A 479 9.07 -17.95 23.12
C SER A 479 10.06 -17.68 24.26
N PRO A 480 9.66 -17.79 25.53
CA PRO A 480 10.54 -17.55 26.67
C PRO A 480 11.62 -18.67 26.75
N SER A 481 12.56 -18.63 25.81
CA SER A 481 13.76 -19.47 25.79
C SER A 481 14.89 -18.82 26.60
N GLY A 482 14.56 -18.37 27.80
CA GLY A 482 15.50 -17.83 28.77
C GLY A 482 14.94 -17.98 30.16
N ASP A 483 15.42 -18.99 30.87
CA ASP A 483 15.19 -19.32 32.27
C ASP A 483 14.14 -20.42 32.61
N GLY A 484 14.10 -21.56 31.88
CA GLY A 484 13.59 -22.78 32.47
C GLY A 484 12.16 -22.80 33.04
N GLU A 485 11.36 -21.74 32.83
CA GLU A 485 9.94 -21.75 33.21
C GLU A 485 9.16 -22.51 32.16
N GLU A 486 8.46 -23.54 32.56
CA GLU A 486 7.49 -24.26 31.74
C GLU A 486 6.42 -23.28 31.26
N ILE A 487 6.20 -23.22 29.95
CA ILE A 487 5.11 -22.43 29.35
C ILE A 487 3.80 -23.09 29.84
N SER A 488 3.09 -22.41 30.74
CA SER A 488 1.74 -22.85 31.11
C SER A 488 0.77 -22.42 30.01
N TYR A 489 0.04 -23.38 29.47
CA TYR A 489 -1.05 -23.14 28.52
C TYR A 489 -2.41 -22.99 29.24
N ASP A 490 -2.42 -22.91 30.58
CA ASP A 490 -3.62 -22.63 31.33
C ASP A 490 -4.16 -21.23 31.08
N LYS A 491 -5.49 -21.11 30.99
CA LYS A 491 -6.14 -19.78 30.85
C LYS A 491 -5.77 -18.88 32.03
N LEU A 492 -5.71 -17.59 31.77
CA LEU A 492 -5.53 -16.56 32.80
C LEU A 492 -6.69 -16.59 33.80
N SER A 493 -6.48 -16.18 35.03
CA SER A 493 -7.52 -16.14 36.06
C SER A 493 -8.55 -15.03 35.84
N GLY A 494 -8.22 -14.03 35.05
CA GLY A 494 -9.05 -12.86 34.79
C GLY A 494 -8.73 -11.67 35.72
N SER A 495 -7.56 -11.65 36.38
CA SER A 495 -7.10 -10.49 37.13
C SER A 495 -6.33 -9.52 36.22
N LEU A 496 -6.52 -8.20 36.42
CA LEU A 496 -5.87 -7.13 35.64
C LEU A 496 -5.35 -6.05 36.56
N VAL A 497 -4.09 -5.68 36.37
CA VAL A 497 -3.48 -4.54 37.08
C VAL A 497 -2.85 -3.60 36.07
N MET A 498 -3.30 -2.34 36.07
CA MET A 498 -2.70 -1.24 35.30
C MET A 498 -1.98 -0.29 36.26
N LYS A 499 -0.71 0.03 36.00
CA LYS A 499 0.11 0.90 36.86
C LYS A 499 0.61 2.10 36.08
N ASN A 500 0.15 3.30 36.44
CA ASN A 500 0.60 4.57 35.86
C ASN A 500 0.65 4.59 34.33
N VAL A 501 -0.36 4.02 33.70
CA VAL A 501 -0.44 3.89 32.24
C VAL A 501 -0.66 5.25 31.59
N THR A 502 0.21 5.59 30.65
CA THR A 502 0.13 6.81 29.85
C THR A 502 0.13 6.43 28.37
N PHE A 503 -0.81 6.97 27.59
CA PHE A 503 -0.96 6.64 26.18
C PHE A 503 -1.55 7.81 25.38
N GLY A 504 -1.21 7.84 24.08
CA GLY A 504 -1.82 8.69 23.05
C GLY A 504 -1.55 8.14 21.65
N TYR A 505 -2.34 8.54 20.68
CA TYR A 505 -2.20 8.06 19.29
C TYR A 505 -1.03 8.71 18.53
N SER A 506 -0.44 9.79 19.04
CA SER A 506 0.73 10.44 18.44
C SER A 506 1.65 10.97 19.54
N ARG A 507 2.92 10.52 19.54
CA ARG A 507 3.94 10.96 20.49
C ARG A 507 4.29 12.46 20.39
N LEU A 508 3.86 13.14 19.33
CA LEU A 508 4.03 14.58 19.13
C LEU A 508 2.88 15.42 19.71
N ALA A 509 1.78 14.76 20.11
CA ALA A 509 0.63 15.36 20.77
C ALA A 509 0.67 15.06 22.29
N PRO A 510 -0.05 15.83 23.12
CA PRO A 510 -0.26 15.47 24.51
C PRO A 510 -0.89 14.08 24.64
N PRO A 511 -0.56 13.31 25.69
CA PRO A 511 -1.18 12.01 25.91
C PRO A 511 -2.70 12.15 26.07
N LEU A 512 -3.43 11.16 25.57
CA LEU A 512 -4.88 11.08 25.74
C LEU A 512 -5.24 10.51 27.13
N ILE A 513 -4.46 9.54 27.60
CA ILE A 513 -4.57 8.91 28.93
C ILE A 513 -3.28 9.26 29.67
N GLU A 514 -3.37 9.73 30.91
CA GLU A 514 -2.21 10.17 31.70
C GLU A 514 -2.24 9.55 33.10
N ASN A 515 -1.20 8.78 33.45
CA ASN A 515 -1.00 8.16 34.76
C ASN A 515 -2.21 7.36 35.28
N PHE A 516 -2.88 6.59 34.40
CA PHE A 516 -4.05 5.78 34.74
C PHE A 516 -3.64 4.52 35.48
N SER A 517 -4.32 4.21 36.61
CA SER A 517 -4.11 3.00 37.38
C SER A 517 -5.43 2.32 37.71
N LEU A 518 -5.46 0.98 37.62
CA LEU A 518 -6.63 0.13 37.87
C LEU A 518 -6.17 -1.19 38.46
N GLU A 519 -6.95 -1.74 39.40
CA GLU A 519 -6.82 -3.11 39.87
C GLU A 519 -8.19 -3.79 39.77
N LEU A 520 -8.28 -4.86 38.98
CA LEU A 520 -9.48 -5.67 38.79
C LEU A 520 -9.15 -7.10 39.24
N LYS A 521 -9.85 -7.63 40.21
CA LYS A 521 -9.70 -9.00 40.69
C LYS A 521 -10.59 -9.94 39.89
N GLN A 522 -10.27 -11.23 39.93
CA GLN A 522 -11.07 -12.28 39.31
C GLN A 522 -12.56 -12.16 39.64
N GLY A 523 -13.42 -12.21 38.62
CA GLY A 523 -14.87 -12.16 38.74
C GLY A 523 -15.45 -10.78 39.08
N GLN A 524 -14.60 -9.74 39.28
CA GLN A 524 -15.06 -8.36 39.50
C GLN A 524 -15.48 -7.67 38.19
N ARG A 525 -16.31 -6.65 38.36
CA ARG A 525 -16.83 -5.83 37.26
C ARG A 525 -16.48 -4.36 37.49
N VAL A 526 -15.79 -3.74 36.55
CA VAL A 526 -15.49 -2.30 36.57
C VAL A 526 -16.18 -1.59 35.40
N ALA A 527 -16.78 -0.44 35.67
CA ALA A 527 -17.38 0.39 34.63
C ALA A 527 -16.58 1.66 34.39
N PHE A 528 -16.35 2.00 33.10
CA PHE A 528 -15.82 3.30 32.69
C PHE A 528 -16.95 4.19 32.19
N VAL A 529 -17.13 5.34 32.82
CA VAL A 529 -18.18 6.30 32.55
C VAL A 529 -17.59 7.69 32.27
N GLY A 530 -18.23 8.50 31.46
CA GLY A 530 -17.78 9.86 31.15
C GLY A 530 -18.20 10.32 29.77
N THR A 531 -17.93 11.57 29.44
CA THR A 531 -18.30 12.19 28.16
C THR A 531 -17.64 11.51 26.96
N SER A 532 -18.25 11.64 25.79
CA SER A 532 -17.64 11.12 24.54
C SER A 532 -16.25 11.73 24.34
N GLY A 533 -15.29 10.89 23.90
CA GLY A 533 -13.90 11.32 23.66
C GLY A 533 -13.01 11.44 24.91
N CYS A 534 -13.48 11.08 26.11
CA CYS A 534 -12.65 11.14 27.34
C CYS A 534 -11.62 10.01 27.45
N GLY A 535 -11.60 9.00 26.54
CA GLY A 535 -10.59 7.94 26.47
C GLY A 535 -11.07 6.55 26.90
N LYS A 536 -12.37 6.29 27.11
CA LYS A 536 -12.93 4.98 27.52
C LYS A 536 -12.56 3.86 26.55
N SER A 537 -12.93 3.99 25.29
CA SER A 537 -12.60 2.97 24.25
C SER A 537 -11.09 2.87 23.98
N THR A 538 -10.29 3.88 24.35
CA THR A 538 -8.83 3.79 24.30
C THR A 538 -8.31 2.87 25.39
N LEU A 539 -8.88 2.91 26.60
CA LEU A 539 -8.57 1.95 27.67
C LEU A 539 -8.94 0.52 27.28
N SER A 540 -10.12 0.31 26.66
CA SER A 540 -10.50 -0.99 26.08
C SER A 540 -9.42 -1.53 25.15
N LYS A 541 -8.97 -0.70 24.21
CA LYS A 541 -7.92 -1.08 23.23
C LYS A 541 -6.55 -1.33 23.86
N LEU A 542 -6.22 -0.70 24.98
CA LEU A 542 -5.01 -0.97 25.75
C LEU A 542 -5.13 -2.28 26.52
N ILE A 543 -6.26 -2.55 27.16
CA ILE A 543 -6.52 -3.80 27.91
C ILE A 543 -6.59 -4.98 26.95
N SER A 544 -7.18 -4.83 25.78
CA SER A 544 -7.23 -5.88 24.73
C SER A 544 -5.89 -6.13 24.04
N GLY A 545 -4.82 -5.38 24.36
CA GLY A 545 -3.51 -5.54 23.76
C GLY A 545 -3.39 -5.00 22.34
N LEU A 546 -4.42 -4.34 21.78
CA LEU A 546 -4.38 -3.73 20.44
C LEU A 546 -3.42 -2.55 20.35
N TYR A 547 -3.12 -1.90 21.47
CA TYR A 547 -2.13 -0.84 21.58
C TYR A 547 -1.26 -1.03 22.82
N GLN A 548 -0.01 -0.56 22.74
CA GLN A 548 0.92 -0.57 23.85
C GLN A 548 1.02 0.81 24.52
N PRO A 549 1.11 0.88 25.86
CA PRO A 549 1.26 2.15 26.57
C PRO A 549 2.61 2.80 26.26
N TRP A 550 2.67 4.15 26.33
CA TRP A 550 3.92 4.88 26.21
C TRP A 550 4.80 4.74 27.45
N SER A 551 4.17 4.65 28.61
CA SER A 551 4.78 4.38 29.91
C SER A 551 3.76 3.73 30.84
N GLY A 552 4.25 3.11 31.91
CA GLY A 552 3.46 2.29 32.82
C GLY A 552 3.40 0.83 32.40
N GLU A 553 2.66 0.03 33.12
CA GLU A 553 2.57 -1.43 32.91
C GLU A 553 1.12 -1.89 32.95
N ILE A 554 0.80 -2.88 32.08
CA ILE A 554 -0.46 -3.61 32.08
C ILE A 554 -0.13 -5.08 32.34
N LEU A 555 -0.62 -5.59 33.46
CA LEU A 555 -0.28 -6.93 33.94
C LEU A 555 -1.56 -7.77 34.05
N PHE A 556 -1.53 -8.96 33.49
CA PHE A 556 -2.54 -10.01 33.64
C PHE A 556 -1.95 -11.12 34.50
N ASP A 557 -2.61 -11.44 35.62
CA ASP A 557 -2.10 -12.38 36.62
C ASP A 557 -0.65 -12.06 37.07
N GLY A 558 -0.32 -10.76 37.15
CA GLY A 558 1.01 -10.27 37.50
C GLY A 558 2.05 -10.34 36.37
N LYS A 559 1.69 -10.81 35.18
CA LYS A 559 2.59 -10.92 34.00
C LYS A 559 2.22 -9.88 32.95
N PRO A 560 3.19 -9.19 32.32
CA PRO A 560 2.92 -8.32 31.19
C PRO A 560 2.52 -9.13 29.96
N ILE A 561 1.69 -8.56 29.08
CA ILE A 561 1.17 -9.24 27.87
C ILE A 561 2.28 -9.83 26.98
N SER A 562 3.44 -9.18 26.92
CA SER A 562 4.61 -9.64 26.15
C SER A 562 5.24 -10.96 26.67
N ARG A 563 4.89 -11.41 27.88
CA ARG A 563 5.34 -12.68 28.49
C ARG A 563 4.26 -13.75 28.54
N ILE A 564 3.08 -13.47 27.97
CA ILE A 564 1.96 -14.42 27.93
C ILE A 564 1.89 -14.97 26.52
N ASP A 565 1.73 -16.28 26.38
CA ASP A 565 1.50 -16.90 25.09
C ASP A 565 0.24 -16.30 24.45
N ARG A 566 0.30 -16.02 23.15
CA ARG A 566 -0.81 -15.38 22.45
C ARG A 566 -2.10 -16.19 22.51
N SER A 567 -2.02 -17.49 22.35
CA SER A 567 -3.19 -18.38 22.39
C SER A 567 -3.86 -18.35 23.76
N VAL A 568 -3.05 -18.30 24.83
CA VAL A 568 -3.53 -18.15 26.22
C VAL A 568 -4.19 -16.80 26.42
N PHE A 569 -3.55 -15.71 25.92
CA PHE A 569 -4.11 -14.37 26.05
C PHE A 569 -5.44 -14.22 25.30
N THR A 570 -5.47 -14.57 24.01
CA THR A 570 -6.67 -14.43 23.17
C THR A 570 -7.78 -15.40 23.57
N GLY A 571 -7.46 -16.56 24.13
CA GLY A 571 -8.44 -17.49 24.70
C GLY A 571 -8.96 -17.08 26.09
N SER A 572 -8.29 -16.12 26.76
CA SER A 572 -8.67 -15.67 28.10
C SER A 572 -9.33 -14.29 28.11
N VAL A 573 -8.93 -13.37 27.23
CA VAL A 573 -9.41 -12.00 27.15
C VAL A 573 -10.14 -11.78 25.83
N ALA A 574 -11.43 -11.49 25.89
CA ALA A 574 -12.27 -11.25 24.72
C ALA A 574 -12.94 -9.89 24.75
N VAL A 575 -13.23 -9.34 23.58
CA VAL A 575 -13.81 -8.00 23.41
C VAL A 575 -15.12 -8.11 22.65
N VAL A 576 -16.19 -7.53 23.17
CA VAL A 576 -17.42 -7.25 22.43
C VAL A 576 -17.35 -5.81 21.94
N ASP A 577 -17.17 -5.62 20.65
CA ASP A 577 -16.99 -4.30 20.03
C ASP A 577 -18.34 -3.60 19.75
N GLN A 578 -18.28 -2.28 19.61
CA GLN A 578 -19.42 -1.45 19.23
C GLN A 578 -19.84 -1.72 17.77
N ASP A 579 -18.86 -1.84 16.86
CA ASP A 579 -19.07 -2.05 15.43
C ASP A 579 -19.04 -3.55 15.08
N ILE A 580 -20.23 -4.14 14.95
CA ILE A 580 -20.42 -5.57 14.76
C ILE A 580 -20.40 -5.95 13.28
N THR A 581 -19.48 -6.79 12.90
CA THR A 581 -19.39 -7.34 11.54
C THR A 581 -19.71 -8.84 11.54
N LEU A 582 -20.72 -9.22 10.76
CA LEU A 582 -21.04 -10.62 10.47
C LEU A 582 -20.52 -10.99 9.08
N PHE A 583 -19.89 -12.16 8.99
CA PHE A 583 -19.33 -12.66 7.74
C PHE A 583 -20.37 -13.45 6.96
N GLU A 584 -20.24 -13.44 5.63
CA GLU A 584 -21.04 -14.28 4.73
C GLU A 584 -20.66 -15.76 4.88
N ASP A 585 -21.15 -16.37 5.97
CA ASP A 585 -20.90 -17.76 6.34
C ASP A 585 -22.08 -18.28 7.17
N THR A 586 -22.04 -19.51 7.63
CA THR A 586 -23.05 -20.05 8.55
C THR A 586 -23.05 -19.33 9.89
N ILE A 587 -24.18 -19.35 10.59
CA ILE A 587 -24.25 -18.81 11.96
C ILE A 587 -23.24 -19.51 12.87
N ALA A 588 -23.14 -20.84 12.77
CA ALA A 588 -22.16 -21.60 13.55
C ALA A 588 -20.72 -21.11 13.32
N ASN A 589 -20.32 -20.89 12.06
CA ASN A 589 -18.97 -20.42 11.73
C ASN A 589 -18.76 -18.97 12.19
N ASN A 590 -19.78 -18.11 12.14
CA ASN A 590 -19.71 -16.76 12.68
C ASN A 590 -19.51 -16.75 14.20
N ILE A 591 -20.11 -17.67 14.94
CA ILE A 591 -19.91 -17.80 16.38
C ILE A 591 -18.53 -18.37 16.68
N ARG A 592 -18.06 -19.38 15.96
CA ARG A 592 -16.74 -20.00 16.15
C ARG A 592 -15.57 -19.12 15.70
N MET A 593 -15.78 -18.15 14.82
CA MET A 593 -14.71 -17.41 14.16
C MET A 593 -13.63 -18.31 13.54
N TRP A 594 -14.09 -19.39 12.85
CA TRP A 594 -13.27 -20.42 12.19
C TRP A 594 -12.36 -21.23 13.12
N ASP A 595 -12.55 -21.13 14.46
CA ASP A 595 -11.89 -22.03 15.41
C ASP A 595 -12.63 -23.37 15.48
N ASN A 596 -12.04 -24.39 14.87
CA ASN A 596 -12.61 -25.73 14.84
C ASN A 596 -12.46 -26.50 16.16
N SER A 597 -11.78 -25.95 17.15
CA SER A 597 -11.70 -26.55 18.49
C SER A 597 -12.99 -26.33 19.30
N ILE A 598 -13.77 -25.30 18.93
CA ILE A 598 -15.07 -25.02 19.57
C ILE A 598 -16.12 -25.99 19.03
N GLU A 599 -16.65 -26.83 19.89
CA GLU A 599 -17.63 -27.84 19.52
C GLU A 599 -19.04 -27.27 19.36
N ASP A 600 -19.95 -28.01 18.67
CA ASP A 600 -21.32 -27.56 18.40
C ASP A 600 -22.10 -27.26 19.68
N PHE A 601 -21.89 -28.05 20.76
CA PHE A 601 -22.59 -27.82 22.00
C PHE A 601 -22.16 -26.51 22.68
N GLU A 602 -20.90 -26.09 22.55
CA GLU A 602 -20.37 -24.85 23.10
C GLU A 602 -20.98 -23.64 22.35
N VAL A 603 -21.09 -23.75 21.02
CA VAL A 603 -21.80 -22.77 20.19
C VAL A 603 -23.26 -22.59 20.63
N ILE A 604 -23.96 -23.71 20.89
CA ILE A 604 -25.36 -23.71 21.33
C ILE A 604 -25.48 -23.08 22.73
N MET A 605 -24.59 -23.45 23.67
CA MET A 605 -24.58 -22.90 25.02
C MET A 605 -24.30 -21.40 25.02
N ALA A 606 -23.30 -20.94 24.25
CA ALA A 606 -22.98 -19.54 24.09
C ALA A 606 -24.17 -18.74 23.49
N ALA A 607 -24.84 -19.30 22.49
CA ALA A 607 -26.01 -18.68 21.90
C ALA A 607 -27.21 -18.57 22.87
N ARG A 608 -27.37 -19.57 23.76
CA ARG A 608 -28.39 -19.52 24.84
C ARG A 608 -28.06 -18.44 25.86
N ASP A 609 -26.81 -18.37 26.32
CA ASP A 609 -26.36 -17.37 27.28
C ASP A 609 -26.45 -15.95 26.72
N ALA A 610 -26.21 -15.79 25.43
CA ALA A 610 -26.39 -14.52 24.70
C ALA A 610 -27.86 -14.24 24.30
N GLN A 611 -28.85 -15.11 24.69
CA GLN A 611 -30.28 -14.96 24.40
C GLN A 611 -30.60 -14.87 22.89
N ILE A 612 -29.81 -15.55 22.01
CA ILE A 612 -30.03 -15.54 20.56
C ILE A 612 -30.47 -16.90 20.01
N HIS A 613 -30.41 -17.98 20.81
CA HIS A 613 -30.71 -19.35 20.41
C HIS A 613 -32.06 -19.49 19.74
N GLU A 614 -33.13 -18.94 20.32
CA GLU A 614 -34.49 -19.07 19.81
C GLU A 614 -34.64 -18.34 18.45
N ASP A 615 -34.02 -17.18 18.28
CA ASP A 615 -33.99 -16.48 16.99
C ASP A 615 -33.27 -17.29 15.91
N ILE A 616 -32.20 -18.01 16.27
CA ILE A 616 -31.47 -18.90 15.35
C ILE A 616 -32.33 -20.09 14.95
N MET A 617 -33.01 -20.72 15.91
CA MET A 617 -33.83 -21.92 15.65
C MET A 617 -35.09 -21.61 14.83
N GLN A 618 -35.55 -20.37 14.80
CA GLN A 618 -36.67 -19.94 13.92
C GLN A 618 -36.24 -19.80 12.44
N ARG A 619 -34.94 -19.78 12.15
CA ARG A 619 -34.45 -19.68 10.77
C ARG A 619 -34.38 -21.04 10.09
N GLU A 620 -34.60 -21.07 8.80
CA GLU A 620 -34.48 -22.30 8.00
C GLU A 620 -33.03 -22.81 8.03
N GLY A 621 -32.80 -24.03 8.56
CA GLY A 621 -31.48 -24.60 8.76
C GLY A 621 -30.81 -24.25 10.09
N GLY A 622 -31.43 -23.42 10.97
CA GLY A 622 -30.91 -23.10 12.30
C GLY A 622 -29.47 -22.56 12.26
N TYR A 623 -28.55 -23.19 12.95
CA TYR A 623 -27.12 -22.80 12.99
C TYR A 623 -26.39 -22.93 11.65
N GLN A 624 -26.93 -23.69 10.68
CA GLN A 624 -26.39 -23.82 9.33
C GLN A 624 -26.96 -22.76 8.36
N TYR A 625 -27.82 -21.88 8.83
CA TYR A 625 -28.28 -20.73 8.05
C TYR A 625 -27.10 -19.87 7.63
N LYS A 626 -27.01 -19.56 6.32
CA LYS A 626 -25.98 -18.67 5.77
C LYS A 626 -26.41 -17.22 5.89
N ILE A 627 -25.62 -16.44 6.59
CA ILE A 627 -25.80 -15.01 6.79
C ILE A 627 -25.50 -14.28 5.49
N THR A 628 -26.31 -13.30 5.13
CA THR A 628 -26.06 -12.42 3.99
C THR A 628 -24.95 -11.42 4.29
N GLU A 629 -24.36 -10.83 3.25
CA GLU A 629 -23.28 -9.85 3.35
C GLU A 629 -23.60 -8.73 4.37
N GLY A 630 -22.74 -8.60 5.37
CA GLY A 630 -22.88 -7.62 6.46
C GLY A 630 -24.02 -7.89 7.44
N GLY A 631 -24.65 -9.07 7.42
CA GLY A 631 -25.70 -9.46 8.35
C GLY A 631 -26.94 -8.58 8.28
N LYS A 632 -27.31 -8.10 7.09
CA LYS A 632 -28.45 -7.19 6.87
C LYS A 632 -29.79 -7.84 7.20
N ASP A 633 -29.85 -9.13 7.25
CA ASP A 633 -30.98 -9.97 7.63
C ASP A 633 -31.16 -10.12 9.16
N PHE A 634 -30.26 -9.51 9.96
CA PHE A 634 -30.36 -9.46 11.42
C PHE A 634 -30.64 -8.04 11.90
N SER A 635 -31.52 -7.92 12.91
CA SER A 635 -31.70 -6.64 13.60
C SER A 635 -30.45 -6.23 14.39
N GLY A 636 -30.34 -4.95 14.78
CA GLY A 636 -29.22 -4.45 15.58
C GLY A 636 -29.00 -5.25 16.87
N GLY A 637 -30.09 -5.52 17.61
CA GLY A 637 -30.04 -6.32 18.83
C GLY A 637 -29.69 -7.80 18.58
N GLN A 638 -30.12 -8.40 17.46
CA GLN A 638 -29.72 -9.76 17.08
C GLN A 638 -28.23 -9.80 16.73
N ARG A 639 -27.71 -8.81 16.03
CA ARG A 639 -26.26 -8.73 15.74
C ARG A 639 -25.45 -8.59 17.03
N GLN A 640 -25.87 -7.75 17.99
CA GLN A 640 -25.19 -7.63 19.28
C GLN A 640 -25.20 -8.95 20.05
N ARG A 641 -26.33 -9.66 20.12
CA ARG A 641 -26.41 -10.97 20.77
C ARG A 641 -25.54 -12.03 20.07
N MET A 642 -25.42 -11.95 18.73
CA MET A 642 -24.53 -12.81 17.96
C MET A 642 -23.05 -12.56 18.31
N GLU A 643 -22.64 -11.29 18.46
CA GLU A 643 -21.30 -10.92 18.89
C GLU A 643 -20.99 -11.40 20.31
N ILE A 644 -21.97 -11.22 21.23
CA ILE A 644 -21.83 -11.76 22.58
C ILE A 644 -21.72 -13.29 22.56
N ALA A 645 -22.50 -13.99 21.72
CA ALA A 645 -22.39 -15.44 21.58
C ALA A 645 -21.00 -15.86 21.05
N ARG A 646 -20.45 -15.12 20.09
CA ARG A 646 -19.09 -15.31 19.56
C ARG A 646 -18.02 -15.23 20.65
N VAL A 647 -18.13 -14.23 21.53
CA VAL A 647 -17.22 -14.04 22.65
C VAL A 647 -17.41 -15.14 23.70
N LEU A 648 -18.64 -15.49 24.05
CA LEU A 648 -18.92 -16.52 25.06
C LEU A 648 -18.56 -17.94 24.62
N ALA A 649 -18.53 -18.22 23.31
CA ALA A 649 -18.12 -19.51 22.76
C ALA A 649 -16.62 -19.79 22.97
N GLN A 650 -15.79 -18.76 23.11
CA GLN A 650 -14.37 -18.89 23.44
C GLN A 650 -14.12 -19.20 24.93
N ASP A 651 -15.19 -19.15 25.76
CA ASP A 651 -15.13 -19.34 27.22
C ASP A 651 -14.07 -18.46 27.91
N PRO A 652 -14.10 -17.12 27.71
CA PRO A 652 -13.06 -16.23 28.23
C PRO A 652 -13.18 -16.08 29.76
N THR A 653 -12.07 -15.75 30.42
CA THR A 653 -12.02 -15.41 31.85
C THR A 653 -12.19 -13.91 32.09
N MET A 654 -12.00 -13.09 31.06
CA MET A 654 -12.21 -11.64 31.07
C MET A 654 -12.94 -11.18 29.79
N ILE A 655 -13.97 -10.37 29.95
CA ILE A 655 -14.69 -9.73 28.83
C ILE A 655 -14.59 -8.21 28.94
N ILE A 656 -14.28 -7.56 27.82
CA ILE A 656 -14.38 -6.12 27.67
C ILE A 656 -15.63 -5.83 26.82
N MET A 657 -16.56 -5.07 27.35
CA MET A 657 -17.82 -4.71 26.70
C MET A 657 -17.82 -3.22 26.35
N ASP A 658 -17.64 -2.87 25.07
CA ASP A 658 -17.68 -1.47 24.59
C ASP A 658 -19.05 -1.21 23.95
N GLU A 659 -19.96 -0.59 24.73
CA GLU A 659 -21.37 -0.33 24.34
C GLU A 659 -22.14 -1.57 23.84
N ALA A 660 -21.73 -2.75 24.31
CA ALA A 660 -22.16 -4.05 23.80
C ALA A 660 -23.64 -4.38 23.99
N THR A 661 -24.39 -3.62 24.78
CA THR A 661 -25.82 -3.83 25.11
C THR A 661 -26.71 -2.69 24.63
N SER A 662 -26.19 -1.71 23.91
CA SER A 662 -26.90 -0.48 23.53
C SER A 662 -28.15 -0.69 22.67
N ALA A 663 -28.20 -1.75 21.85
CA ALA A 663 -29.35 -2.09 21.00
C ALA A 663 -30.28 -3.16 21.61
N LEU A 664 -30.03 -3.60 22.87
CA LEU A 664 -30.86 -4.58 23.57
C LEU A 664 -31.97 -3.89 24.36
N ASP A 665 -33.11 -4.58 24.52
CA ASP A 665 -34.13 -4.21 25.48
C ASP A 665 -33.67 -4.56 26.91
N ALA A 666 -34.27 -3.88 27.92
CA ALA A 666 -33.82 -3.99 29.31
C ALA A 666 -33.89 -5.44 29.89
N LYS A 667 -34.82 -6.25 29.42
CA LYS A 667 -34.96 -7.63 29.88
C LYS A 667 -33.86 -8.50 29.31
N THR A 668 -33.67 -8.42 28.01
CA THR A 668 -32.60 -9.18 27.31
C THR A 668 -31.20 -8.79 27.81
N GLU A 669 -30.96 -7.48 28.02
CA GLU A 669 -29.75 -6.98 28.63
C GLU A 669 -29.50 -7.58 30.01
N TYR A 670 -30.52 -7.56 30.89
CA TYR A 670 -30.42 -8.14 32.22
C TYR A 670 -30.09 -9.65 32.19
N ASP A 671 -30.78 -10.41 31.33
CA ASP A 671 -30.56 -11.87 31.20
C ASP A 671 -29.14 -12.19 30.68
N VAL A 672 -28.65 -11.45 29.70
CA VAL A 672 -27.27 -11.58 29.18
C VAL A 672 -26.23 -11.25 30.24
N VAL A 673 -26.36 -10.13 30.92
CA VAL A 673 -25.45 -9.70 32.00
C VAL A 673 -25.44 -10.71 33.13
N LYS A 674 -26.60 -11.27 33.49
CA LYS A 674 -26.75 -12.31 34.50
C LYS A 674 -26.03 -13.61 34.08
N SER A 675 -26.15 -14.02 32.81
CA SER A 675 -25.45 -15.20 32.29
C SER A 675 -23.94 -15.03 32.38
N ILE A 676 -23.40 -13.86 31.99
CA ILE A 676 -21.98 -13.54 32.13
C ILE A 676 -21.50 -13.60 33.58
N LYS A 677 -22.28 -13.00 34.51
CA LYS A 677 -22.00 -13.01 35.95
C LYS A 677 -21.98 -14.44 36.51
N ASN A 678 -22.92 -15.28 36.11
CA ASN A 678 -23.02 -16.67 36.58
C ASN A 678 -21.82 -17.53 36.13
N ARG A 679 -21.15 -17.18 35.06
CA ARG A 679 -19.90 -17.83 34.61
C ARG A 679 -18.66 -17.38 35.41
N GLY A 680 -18.77 -16.38 36.29
CA GLY A 680 -17.65 -15.85 37.07
C GLY A 680 -16.61 -15.06 36.26
N ILE A 681 -16.98 -14.54 35.10
CA ILE A 681 -16.11 -13.83 34.19
C ILE A 681 -15.87 -12.41 34.71
N SER A 682 -14.62 -11.96 34.72
CA SER A 682 -14.24 -10.57 35.01
C SER A 682 -14.70 -9.63 33.88
N CYS A 683 -15.28 -8.48 34.20
CA CYS A 683 -15.82 -7.61 33.18
C CYS A 683 -15.27 -6.18 33.27
N VAL A 684 -14.82 -5.65 32.13
CA VAL A 684 -14.60 -4.22 31.91
C VAL A 684 -15.73 -3.69 31.05
N VAL A 685 -16.53 -2.80 31.59
CA VAL A 685 -17.75 -2.30 30.95
C VAL A 685 -17.58 -0.83 30.56
N ILE A 686 -17.75 -0.52 29.28
CA ILE A 686 -17.87 0.84 28.78
C ILE A 686 -19.33 0.98 28.37
N ALA A 687 -20.11 1.67 29.17
CA ALA A 687 -21.53 1.85 28.91
C ALA A 687 -22.00 3.28 29.25
N HIS A 688 -23.06 3.67 28.58
CA HIS A 688 -23.80 4.90 28.85
C HIS A 688 -25.08 4.62 29.62
N ARG A 689 -25.58 3.37 29.65
CA ARG A 689 -26.84 3.01 30.35
C ARG A 689 -26.60 2.73 31.82
N LEU A 690 -27.40 3.38 32.67
CA LEU A 690 -27.36 3.19 34.10
C LEU A 690 -27.63 1.74 34.53
N SER A 691 -28.50 1.01 33.81
CA SER A 691 -28.79 -0.40 34.04
C SER A 691 -27.55 -1.31 34.00
N THR A 692 -26.59 -0.99 33.16
CA THR A 692 -25.38 -1.81 32.98
C THR A 692 -24.30 -1.47 34.01
N ILE A 693 -24.20 -0.21 34.43
CA ILE A 693 -23.11 0.29 35.29
C ILE A 693 -23.43 0.20 36.79
N ARG A 694 -24.72 0.27 37.17
CA ARG A 694 -25.16 0.33 38.57
C ARG A 694 -24.66 -0.82 39.42
N ASP A 695 -24.68 -2.05 38.87
CA ASP A 695 -24.32 -3.28 39.58
C ASP A 695 -22.84 -3.66 39.43
N CYS A 696 -21.99 -2.72 38.99
CA CYS A 696 -20.54 -2.92 38.93
C CYS A 696 -19.92 -2.72 40.32
N ASP A 697 -18.89 -3.51 40.63
CA ASP A 697 -18.14 -3.44 41.89
C ASP A 697 -17.40 -2.11 42.02
N GLU A 698 -17.02 -1.51 40.91
CA GLU A 698 -16.38 -0.22 40.85
C GLU A 698 -16.79 0.55 39.60
N ILE A 699 -17.02 1.84 39.74
CA ILE A 699 -17.30 2.78 38.66
C ILE A 699 -16.20 3.85 38.65
N ILE A 700 -15.61 4.09 37.49
CA ILE A 700 -14.53 5.06 37.26
C ILE A 700 -15.07 6.12 36.32
N VAL A 701 -15.21 7.33 36.82
CA VAL A 701 -15.64 8.49 36.03
C VAL A 701 -14.44 9.18 35.43
N MET A 702 -14.44 9.31 34.09
CA MET A 702 -13.34 9.89 33.32
C MET A 702 -13.73 11.23 32.69
N SER A 703 -12.83 12.18 32.75
CA SER A 703 -12.91 13.43 32.00
C SER A 703 -11.54 13.82 31.45
N ARG A 704 -11.48 14.08 30.12
CA ARG A 704 -10.24 14.49 29.42
C ARG A 704 -9.03 13.61 29.74
N GLY A 705 -9.22 12.28 29.73
CA GLY A 705 -8.15 11.31 29.95
C GLY A 705 -7.70 11.10 31.40
N LYS A 706 -8.39 11.72 32.38
CA LYS A 706 -8.09 11.62 33.80
C LYS A 706 -9.29 11.07 34.57
N VAL A 707 -9.00 10.36 35.65
CA VAL A 707 -10.01 9.89 36.60
C VAL A 707 -10.48 11.08 37.46
N VAL A 708 -11.76 11.34 37.48
CA VAL A 708 -12.38 12.44 38.30
C VAL A 708 -12.97 11.87 39.56
N GLU A 709 -13.71 10.77 39.47
CA GLU A 709 -14.37 10.11 40.57
C GLU A 709 -14.21 8.60 40.48
N ARG A 710 -14.24 7.90 41.60
CA ARG A 710 -14.09 6.46 41.70
C ARG A 710 -14.84 5.93 42.91
N GLY A 711 -15.66 4.89 42.76
CA GLY A 711 -16.41 4.27 43.83
C GLY A 711 -17.56 3.40 43.35
N THR A 712 -18.42 2.94 44.23
CA THR A 712 -19.67 2.24 43.91
C THR A 712 -20.76 3.22 43.49
N HIS A 713 -21.85 2.73 42.91
CA HIS A 713 -23.01 3.58 42.53
C HIS A 713 -23.52 4.44 43.69
N ASP A 714 -23.73 3.82 44.87
CA ASP A 714 -24.30 4.49 46.02
C ASP A 714 -23.33 5.56 46.58
N GLU A 715 -22.03 5.28 46.63
CA GLU A 715 -21.00 6.22 47.06
C GLU A 715 -20.93 7.42 46.13
N LEU A 716 -20.93 7.20 44.82
CA LEU A 716 -20.80 8.27 43.80
C LEU A 716 -22.09 9.12 43.74
N MET A 717 -23.26 8.53 43.92
CA MET A 717 -24.50 9.29 44.04
C MET A 717 -24.54 10.14 45.31
N ALA A 718 -24.00 9.63 46.42
CA ALA A 718 -23.91 10.40 47.69
C ALA A 718 -22.93 11.58 47.59
N LEU A 719 -21.89 11.49 46.76
CA LEU A 719 -20.93 12.58 46.46
C LEU A 719 -21.57 13.75 45.70
N ASN A 720 -22.71 13.52 45.03
CA ASN A 720 -23.42 14.50 44.19
C ASN A 720 -22.48 15.24 43.21
N GLY A 721 -21.51 14.53 42.62
CA GLY A 721 -20.50 15.04 41.74
C GLY A 721 -20.79 14.75 40.28
N ALA A 722 -19.72 14.59 39.47
CA ALA A 722 -19.79 14.36 38.02
C ALA A 722 -20.58 13.09 37.65
N TYR A 723 -20.54 12.04 38.47
CA TYR A 723 -21.34 10.84 38.27
C TYR A 723 -22.84 11.12 38.44
N ALA A 724 -23.20 11.79 39.55
CA ALA A 724 -24.61 12.10 39.83
C ALA A 724 -25.18 13.03 38.74
N GLU A 725 -24.40 13.98 38.23
CA GLU A 725 -24.77 14.84 37.10
C GLU A 725 -25.03 14.05 35.84
N LEU A 726 -24.16 13.09 35.50
CA LEU A 726 -24.36 12.20 34.33
C LEU A 726 -25.63 11.35 34.46
N VAL A 727 -25.86 10.74 35.62
CA VAL A 727 -27.03 9.88 35.87
C VAL A 727 -28.34 10.68 35.87
N THR A 728 -28.33 11.93 36.34
CA THR A 728 -29.53 12.76 36.34
C THR A 728 -29.84 13.45 35.02
N SER A 729 -28.85 13.50 34.11
CA SER A 729 -29.01 14.04 32.75
C SER A 729 -29.49 13.02 31.73
N GLU A 730 -29.43 11.72 32.03
CA GLU A 730 -30.04 10.61 31.27
C GLU A 730 -31.50 10.38 31.75
#